data_e61e52b7df3539910506d4cca3ec665a
#
_entry.id   e61e52b7df3539910506d4cca3ec665a
#
_cell.length_a   1.000
_cell.length_b   1.000
_cell.length_c   1.000
_cell.angle_alpha   90.00
_cell.angle_beta   90.00
_cell.angle_gamma   90.00
#
_symmetry.space_group_name_H-M   'P 1'
#
loop_
_entity.id
_entity.type
_entity.pdbx_description
1 polymer ?
#
loop_
_entity_poly.entity_id
_entity_poly.type
_entity_poly.pdbx_seq_one_letter_code
_entity_poly.pdbx_strand_id
1 'polypeptide(L)'
;MKTLIKAIVISFIFIVNTEASLLDDLPEIKYESFTLDNGLTVVVHEDRKVPMVAVNVWYHVGSKNEKVGKTGFAHLFEHLMFNGTENYNSEYFEPFEKIGSTDQNGTTNSDRTNYFQNVPTNAVDLALWMESDRMGHLLGVVDQEKLDEQRGVVQNEKRQGENQPYGKAFTRISESAFPKGHPYSWTTIGSMEDLDAASLEDVQEWFKTYYGPNNAVLALAGDIDIETAKEKVEKYFGDIPAGPPLVKPDVWIAKRNEEKRDIMYDNVPQARIYKVWNVPPRDTESAAHFDLASSVLVGGKNSPLFKELIYEKQIATSVSAFYYDREIAGMFIVTVDVAAGEDPIEVEREMDNVLQTFIQKGPDRKLLDAEKTKALASFIRGAQRIGGFGGKSDLLATCQTYTGNPGCYINNAKYIDESTARKIKSTFSEWIDNTPYVLTILPSDKLATNESTVDRSKGVPYPTEKISFKFPSLQTAELSNGAKVVLAERKNIPLVEMNIQFDFGYAQEDADQIGYTNFMMDMLNEGTKKYSSLEFDEVLDSLGANMGFGSDLDTSYVSISSLKSNLDETLDLAKEAIMFPTFPETEIARIKNQTLAALKRAEFQPGSIAFRNIGNLLYGEDHPYGKLRIGSGATQAIKSINSKKLSNIHKLALNPNHVTFTVAGDITLDEIVSLLESKFGKWTSGSNTDLKNIPNVALPEKRKVYLINKPNAEQSYIVAGQLLPPSATSEEFKIDYMNYAIGGSFTSRLNMNLREDKSWSYGVRTRLGDARGQRSMLVTAPVQTDKTSESITEIVNEYDAYLSSSPTTEDELAKGKASKILRLPGLFETLGSLRAGVSNIVTYDRDLDYLNQLPALYDQPSLEDVKEMAQKYIKPNQWTWLIVGDLEKIEEPIRNLNLGEVEILD
;
A
#
# COMPACT_ATOMS: atom_id res chain seq x y z
N MET A 1 -56.22 59.37 36.15
CA MET A 1 -55.78 58.02 36.51
C MET A 1 -55.05 57.46 35.28
N LYS A 2 -53.76 57.30 35.36
CA LYS A 2 -52.91 57.01 34.20
C LYS A 2 -52.49 55.53 34.37
N THR A 3 -52.90 54.62 33.49
CA THR A 3 -52.53 53.25 33.42
C THR A 3 -51.21 53.11 32.65
N LEU A 4 -50.19 52.60 33.30
CA LEU A 4 -48.88 52.38 32.75
C LEU A 4 -48.88 51.01 32.02
N ILE A 5 -48.70 50.95 30.71
CA ILE A 5 -48.48 49.78 29.91
C ILE A 5 -46.94 49.57 29.84
N LYS A 6 -46.44 48.49 30.48
CA LYS A 6 -45.06 48.03 30.29
C LYS A 6 -44.98 47.16 29.03
N ALA A 7 -44.32 47.66 27.99
CA ALA A 7 -43.94 46.86 26.85
C ALA A 7 -42.69 46.05 27.20
N ILE A 8 -42.80 44.71 27.18
CA ILE A 8 -41.66 43.80 27.27
C ILE A 8 -41.13 43.58 25.84
N VAL A 9 -39.97 44.16 25.54
CA VAL A 9 -39.24 43.84 24.31
C VAL A 9 -38.49 42.55 24.54
N ILE A 10 -38.98 41.44 23.96
CA ILE A 10 -38.28 40.19 23.88
C ILE A 10 -37.29 40.30 22.71
N SER A 11 -36.03 40.55 23.01
CA SER A 11 -34.95 40.44 22.03
C SER A 11 -34.69 38.93 21.78
N PHE A 12 -35.14 38.44 20.63
CA PHE A 12 -34.68 37.18 20.09
C PHE A 12 -33.22 37.38 19.65
N ILE A 13 -32.26 36.89 20.47
CA ILE A 13 -30.91 36.69 20.03
C ILE A 13 -30.96 35.44 19.15
N PHE A 14 -30.93 35.62 17.85
CA PHE A 14 -30.56 34.53 16.94
C PHE A 14 -29.09 34.22 17.23
N ILE A 15 -28.83 33.13 17.98
CA ILE A 15 -27.54 32.50 17.97
C ILE A 15 -27.45 31.87 16.59
N VAL A 16 -26.76 32.53 15.67
CA VAL A 16 -26.26 31.93 14.46
C VAL A 16 -25.13 31.02 14.94
N ASN A 17 -25.43 29.73 15.11
CA ASN A 17 -24.38 28.74 15.13
C ASN A 17 -23.74 28.80 13.75
N THR A 18 -22.65 29.50 13.61
CA THR A 18 -21.72 29.29 12.52
C THR A 18 -21.15 27.89 12.77
N GLU A 19 -21.70 26.87 12.10
CA GLU A 19 -20.98 25.60 11.95
C GLU A 19 -19.60 25.99 11.43
N ALA A 20 -18.53 25.60 12.12
CA ALA A 20 -17.17 25.82 11.68
C ALA A 20 -17.03 25.13 10.31
N SER A 21 -16.56 25.87 9.31
CA SER A 21 -16.34 25.28 7.99
C SER A 21 -15.26 24.20 8.12
N LEU A 22 -15.47 23.04 7.50
CA LEU A 22 -14.45 21.99 7.42
C LEU A 22 -13.15 22.51 6.79
N LEU A 23 -13.22 23.59 6.02
CA LEU A 23 -12.08 24.27 5.40
C LEU A 23 -11.19 25.02 6.40
N ASP A 24 -11.68 25.35 7.60
CA ASP A 24 -10.89 26.08 8.62
C ASP A 24 -9.73 25.23 9.16
N ASP A 25 -9.86 23.90 9.11
CA ASP A 25 -8.83 22.95 9.51
C ASP A 25 -7.90 22.51 8.35
N LEU A 26 -8.16 23.00 7.12
CA LEU A 26 -7.37 22.62 5.95
C LEU A 26 -5.94 23.20 6.02
N PRO A 27 -4.87 22.38 6.04
CA PRO A 27 -3.52 22.91 6.06
C PRO A 27 -3.20 23.67 4.76
N GLU A 28 -2.75 24.90 4.89
CA GLU A 28 -2.24 25.68 3.76
C GLU A 28 -0.87 25.12 3.34
N ILE A 29 -0.78 24.57 2.14
CA ILE A 29 0.50 24.18 1.54
C ILE A 29 1.05 25.42 0.82
N LYS A 30 1.89 26.19 1.50
CA LYS A 30 2.57 27.36 0.91
C LYS A 30 3.55 26.88 -0.16
N TYR A 31 3.53 27.51 -1.30
CA TYR A 31 4.45 27.22 -2.40
C TYR A 31 4.89 28.49 -3.09
N GLU A 32 6.05 28.42 -3.72
CA GLU A 32 6.51 29.38 -4.71
C GLU A 32 6.77 28.65 -6.03
N SER A 33 6.72 29.36 -7.15
CA SER A 33 6.96 28.76 -8.46
C SER A 33 7.72 29.69 -9.38
N PHE A 34 8.50 29.11 -10.27
CA PHE A 34 9.19 29.83 -11.34
C PHE A 34 9.28 28.94 -12.58
N THR A 35 9.64 29.54 -13.71
CA THR A 35 9.83 28.80 -14.97
C THR A 35 11.19 29.17 -15.53
N LEU A 36 11.97 28.17 -15.94
CA LEU A 36 13.25 28.37 -16.63
C LEU A 36 13.02 28.86 -18.07
N ASP A 37 14.05 29.44 -18.69
CA ASP A 37 13.99 29.92 -20.08
C ASP A 37 13.66 28.80 -21.09
N ASN A 38 14.00 27.55 -20.79
CA ASN A 38 13.64 26.37 -21.59
C ASN A 38 12.20 25.85 -21.34
N GLY A 39 11.42 26.50 -20.50
CA GLY A 39 10.02 26.19 -20.24
C GLY A 39 9.75 25.23 -19.09
N LEU A 40 10.78 24.69 -18.40
CA LEU A 40 10.57 23.86 -17.22
C LEU A 40 9.90 24.67 -16.12
N THR A 41 8.72 24.22 -15.70
CA THR A 41 8.01 24.83 -14.55
C THR A 41 8.41 24.14 -13.26
N VAL A 42 8.83 24.94 -12.29
CA VAL A 42 9.29 24.46 -10.97
C VAL A 42 8.35 24.95 -9.87
N VAL A 43 7.92 24.05 -8.99
CA VAL A 43 7.10 24.38 -7.82
C VAL A 43 7.86 23.96 -6.57
N VAL A 44 8.02 24.87 -5.62
CA VAL A 44 8.81 24.66 -4.40
C VAL A 44 7.92 24.85 -3.17
N HIS A 45 7.93 23.87 -2.28
CA HIS A 45 7.30 23.93 -0.96
C HIS A 45 8.34 23.71 0.12
N GLU A 46 8.63 24.74 0.89
CA GLU A 46 9.55 24.68 2.03
C GLU A 46 8.88 24.02 3.24
N ASP A 47 9.43 22.88 3.71
CA ASP A 47 9.00 22.15 4.91
C ASP A 47 10.21 21.56 5.64
N ARG A 48 10.66 22.25 6.69
CA ARG A 48 11.89 21.91 7.45
C ARG A 48 11.67 20.94 8.62
N LYS A 49 10.55 20.21 8.64
CA LYS A 49 10.24 19.24 9.73
C LYS A 49 11.22 18.07 9.82
N VAL A 50 11.80 17.67 8.69
CA VAL A 50 12.84 16.64 8.57
C VAL A 50 13.84 17.06 7.50
N PRO A 51 15.16 16.69 7.63
CA PRO A 51 16.18 17.06 6.65
C PRO A 51 16.10 16.20 5.38
N MET A 52 14.97 16.27 4.71
CA MET A 52 14.66 15.54 3.48
C MET A 52 14.03 16.47 2.44
N VAL A 53 14.25 16.18 1.17
CA VAL A 53 13.61 16.86 0.03
C VAL A 53 13.00 15.82 -0.88
N ALA A 54 11.73 15.97 -1.19
CA ALA A 54 11.06 15.23 -2.26
C ALA A 54 11.37 15.92 -3.59
N VAL A 55 11.87 15.17 -4.55
CA VAL A 55 12.09 15.57 -5.94
C VAL A 55 11.14 14.77 -6.81
N ASN A 56 10.22 15.44 -7.50
CA ASN A 56 9.16 14.79 -8.30
C ASN A 56 9.05 15.49 -9.66
N VAL A 57 9.43 14.78 -10.71
CA VAL A 57 9.35 15.26 -12.10
C VAL A 57 8.13 14.66 -12.78
N TRP A 58 7.22 15.48 -13.23
CA TRP A 58 6.01 15.12 -13.96
C TRP A 58 6.12 15.51 -15.42
N TYR A 59 5.97 14.56 -16.33
CA TYR A 59 5.81 14.79 -17.75
C TYR A 59 4.33 14.65 -18.12
N HIS A 60 3.79 15.65 -18.81
CA HIS A 60 2.38 15.65 -19.24
C HIS A 60 2.20 14.77 -20.48
N VAL A 61 2.55 13.49 -20.34
CA VAL A 61 2.46 12.46 -21.36
C VAL A 61 2.11 11.12 -20.71
N GLY A 62 1.12 10.44 -21.26
CA GLY A 62 0.68 9.12 -20.82
C GLY A 62 0.12 8.32 -21.99
N SER A 63 -0.58 7.22 -21.71
CA SER A 63 -1.07 6.35 -22.78
C SER A 63 -2.11 7.03 -23.70
N LYS A 64 -2.73 8.14 -23.32
CA LYS A 64 -3.58 8.95 -24.19
C LYS A 64 -2.85 9.52 -25.41
N ASN A 65 -1.54 9.69 -25.34
CA ASN A 65 -0.71 10.25 -26.40
C ASN A 65 -0.24 9.20 -27.40
N GLU A 66 -0.52 7.92 -27.15
CA GLU A 66 -0.15 6.80 -28.01
C GLU A 66 -0.98 6.78 -29.29
N LYS A 67 -0.39 6.20 -30.33
CA LYS A 67 -1.08 5.95 -31.60
C LYS A 67 -1.71 4.56 -31.57
N VAL A 68 -2.86 4.38 -32.23
CA VAL A 68 -3.46 3.05 -32.43
C VAL A 68 -2.44 2.13 -33.10
N GLY A 69 -2.22 0.93 -32.57
CA GLY A 69 -1.19 -0.01 -33.03
C GLY A 69 0.19 0.21 -32.36
N LYS A 70 0.27 1.10 -31.36
CA LYS A 70 1.44 1.41 -30.54
C LYS A 70 1.07 1.62 -29.09
N THR A 71 0.12 0.80 -28.56
CA THR A 71 -0.35 0.90 -27.18
C THR A 71 0.63 0.23 -26.20
N GLY A 72 0.70 0.73 -24.97
CA GLY A 72 1.67 0.30 -23.95
C GLY A 72 3.03 1.01 -24.06
N PHE A 73 3.19 1.90 -25.05
CA PHE A 73 4.46 2.54 -25.33
C PHE A 73 4.87 3.56 -24.28
N ALA A 74 3.91 4.30 -23.71
CA ALA A 74 4.18 5.25 -22.63
C ALA A 74 4.74 4.56 -21.38
N HIS A 75 4.22 3.39 -21.05
CA HIS A 75 4.68 2.58 -19.93
C HIS A 75 6.03 1.89 -20.21
N LEU A 76 6.20 1.33 -21.41
CA LEU A 76 7.50 0.80 -21.84
C LEU A 76 8.59 1.89 -21.76
N PHE A 77 8.24 3.13 -22.14
CA PHE A 77 9.15 4.25 -22.06
C PHE A 77 9.47 4.65 -20.61
N GLU A 78 8.52 4.55 -19.68
CA GLU A 78 8.80 4.71 -18.24
C GLU A 78 9.92 3.78 -17.80
N HIS A 79 9.86 2.50 -18.17
CA HIS A 79 10.90 1.51 -17.86
C HIS A 79 12.25 1.87 -18.46
N LEU A 80 12.27 2.28 -19.73
CA LEU A 80 13.51 2.72 -20.39
C LEU A 80 14.20 3.89 -19.66
N MET A 81 13.43 4.74 -19.00
CA MET A 81 13.96 5.87 -18.23
C MET A 81 14.70 5.44 -16.94
N PHE A 82 14.60 4.18 -16.52
CA PHE A 82 15.36 3.62 -15.40
C PHE A 82 16.63 2.88 -15.83
N ASN A 83 16.81 2.62 -17.13
CA ASN A 83 17.96 1.90 -17.66
C ASN A 83 19.18 2.79 -17.93
N GLY A 84 19.31 3.91 -17.19
CA GLY A 84 20.45 4.82 -17.18
C GLY A 84 20.45 5.86 -18.28
N THR A 85 21.57 6.59 -18.42
CA THR A 85 21.75 7.80 -19.23
C THR A 85 23.15 7.82 -19.85
N GLU A 86 23.45 8.79 -20.71
CA GLU A 86 24.78 8.92 -21.35
C GLU A 86 25.91 9.12 -20.34
N ASN A 87 25.62 9.69 -19.16
CA ASN A 87 26.66 9.98 -18.18
C ASN A 87 26.61 9.03 -16.97
N TYR A 88 25.50 8.29 -16.79
CA TYR A 88 25.37 7.22 -15.82
C TYR A 88 24.69 6.00 -16.43
N ASN A 89 25.48 5.01 -16.77
CA ASN A 89 25.03 3.83 -17.50
C ASN A 89 24.98 2.58 -16.61
N SER A 90 24.15 2.62 -15.58
CA SER A 90 23.91 1.53 -14.63
C SER A 90 22.49 1.63 -14.09
N GLU A 91 22.09 0.73 -13.18
CA GLU A 91 20.81 0.70 -12.52
C GLU A 91 20.48 2.05 -11.84
N TYR A 92 19.37 2.68 -12.25
CA TYR A 92 19.02 4.04 -11.84
C TYR A 92 18.76 4.17 -10.33
N PHE A 93 18.31 3.11 -9.68
CA PHE A 93 18.03 3.10 -8.23
C PHE A 93 19.29 3.01 -7.37
N GLU A 94 20.39 2.50 -7.89
CA GLU A 94 21.61 2.25 -7.13
C GLU A 94 22.19 3.50 -6.43
N PRO A 95 22.33 4.67 -7.09
CA PRO A 95 22.76 5.90 -6.42
C PRO A 95 21.85 6.34 -5.28
N PHE A 96 20.54 6.17 -5.48
CA PHE A 96 19.54 6.54 -4.48
C PHE A 96 19.53 5.59 -3.27
N GLU A 97 19.74 4.30 -3.47
CA GLU A 97 19.95 3.36 -2.37
C GLU A 97 21.18 3.74 -1.52
N LYS A 98 22.28 4.15 -2.17
CA LYS A 98 23.52 4.54 -1.49
C LYS A 98 23.37 5.78 -0.61
N ILE A 99 22.45 6.67 -0.91
CA ILE A 99 22.19 7.90 -0.14
C ILE A 99 21.03 7.78 0.85
N GLY A 100 20.39 6.61 0.94
CA GLY A 100 19.26 6.38 1.83
C GLY A 100 17.95 7.05 1.39
N SER A 101 17.72 7.16 0.08
CA SER A 101 16.45 7.63 -0.48
C SER A 101 15.27 6.80 0.01
N THR A 102 14.11 7.44 0.13
CA THR A 102 12.82 6.78 0.39
C THR A 102 11.82 7.13 -0.72
N ASP A 103 10.75 6.34 -0.84
CA ASP A 103 9.65 6.58 -1.76
C ASP A 103 10.05 6.74 -3.24
N GLN A 104 11.17 6.16 -3.65
CA GLN A 104 11.60 6.25 -5.06
C GLN A 104 10.74 5.36 -5.96
N ASN A 105 10.23 5.93 -7.04
CA ASN A 105 9.40 5.21 -8.02
C ASN A 105 9.26 6.00 -9.34
N GLY A 106 8.77 5.32 -10.37
CA GLY A 106 8.18 5.91 -11.58
C GLY A 106 6.77 5.38 -11.74
N THR A 107 5.90 6.15 -12.36
CA THR A 107 4.54 5.71 -12.68
C THR A 107 4.02 6.36 -13.95
N THR A 108 3.30 5.57 -14.75
CA THR A 108 2.57 6.03 -15.93
C THR A 108 1.09 5.73 -15.78
N ASN A 109 0.26 6.68 -16.12
CA ASN A 109 -1.17 6.46 -16.30
C ASN A 109 -1.64 6.95 -17.69
N SER A 110 -2.96 7.07 -17.87
CA SER A 110 -3.48 7.57 -19.16
C SER A 110 -2.99 8.97 -19.50
N ASP A 111 -2.69 9.82 -18.53
CA ASP A 111 -2.55 11.28 -18.71
C ASP A 111 -1.14 11.81 -18.47
N ARG A 112 -0.34 11.12 -17.65
CA ARG A 112 0.98 11.58 -17.24
C ARG A 112 1.94 10.43 -16.95
N THR A 113 3.25 10.74 -16.99
CA THR A 113 4.34 9.91 -16.46
C THR A 113 5.10 10.73 -15.44
N ASN A 114 5.41 10.18 -14.27
CA ASN A 114 6.24 10.87 -13.30
C ASN A 114 7.29 9.96 -12.67
N TYR A 115 8.33 10.63 -12.15
CA TYR A 115 9.44 9.99 -11.43
C TYR A 115 9.69 10.78 -10.16
N PHE A 116 9.81 10.07 -9.03
CA PHE A 116 9.99 10.74 -7.76
C PHE A 116 10.86 9.93 -6.79
N GLN A 117 11.50 10.66 -5.90
CA GLN A 117 12.26 10.15 -4.77
C GLN A 117 12.33 11.19 -3.66
N ASN A 118 12.36 10.73 -2.42
CA ASN A 118 12.68 11.57 -1.28
C ASN A 118 14.15 11.36 -0.94
N VAL A 119 14.93 12.41 -0.95
CA VAL A 119 16.37 12.34 -0.69
C VAL A 119 16.75 13.18 0.52
N PRO A 120 17.82 12.81 1.25
CA PRO A 120 18.42 13.69 2.24
C PRO A 120 18.78 15.04 1.65
N THR A 121 18.66 16.13 2.45
CA THR A 121 18.90 17.52 2.00
C THR A 121 20.27 17.71 1.34
N ASN A 122 21.31 17.03 1.84
CA ASN A 122 22.66 17.07 1.26
C ASN A 122 22.81 16.25 -0.03
N ALA A 123 21.81 15.49 -0.44
CA ALA A 123 21.80 14.69 -1.66
C ALA A 123 20.89 15.25 -2.77
N VAL A 124 20.37 16.47 -2.60
CA VAL A 124 19.52 17.13 -3.60
C VAL A 124 20.26 17.32 -4.94
N ASP A 125 21.55 17.66 -4.90
CA ASP A 125 22.38 17.76 -6.12
C ASP A 125 22.45 16.44 -6.88
N LEU A 126 22.55 15.30 -6.20
CA LEU A 126 22.52 13.98 -6.82
C LEU A 126 21.18 13.74 -7.50
N ALA A 127 20.06 14.00 -6.80
CA ALA A 127 18.73 13.76 -7.36
C ALA A 127 18.46 14.65 -8.59
N LEU A 128 18.77 15.95 -8.52
CA LEU A 128 18.61 16.86 -9.64
C LEU A 128 19.54 16.53 -10.81
N TRP A 129 20.76 16.08 -10.53
CA TRP A 129 21.68 15.61 -11.57
C TRP A 129 21.13 14.38 -12.29
N MET A 130 20.65 13.37 -11.54
CA MET A 130 20.07 12.16 -12.12
C MET A 130 18.81 12.45 -12.94
N GLU A 131 17.92 13.31 -12.45
CA GLU A 131 16.70 13.70 -13.15
C GLU A 131 16.97 14.51 -14.41
N SER A 132 17.93 15.45 -14.35
CA SER A 132 18.33 16.27 -15.51
C SER A 132 19.05 15.45 -16.54
N ASP A 133 19.89 14.51 -16.12
CA ASP A 133 20.64 13.65 -17.02
C ASP A 133 19.73 12.74 -17.84
N ARG A 134 18.70 12.13 -17.20
CA ARG A 134 17.73 11.37 -17.98
C ARG A 134 16.78 12.24 -18.80
N MET A 135 16.52 13.50 -18.43
CA MET A 135 15.73 14.42 -19.24
C MET A 135 16.48 14.89 -20.49
N GLY A 136 17.78 15.16 -20.38
CA GLY A 136 18.61 15.74 -21.47
C GLY A 136 19.45 14.73 -22.22
N HIS A 137 19.85 13.60 -21.61
CA HIS A 137 20.92 12.72 -22.08
C HIS A 137 20.55 11.22 -22.07
N LEU A 138 19.32 10.89 -22.46
CA LEU A 138 18.83 9.51 -22.50
C LEU A 138 19.15 8.81 -23.84
N LEU A 139 18.91 9.51 -24.98
CA LEU A 139 18.82 8.86 -26.29
C LEU A 139 20.13 8.24 -26.81
N GLY A 140 21.29 8.79 -26.42
CA GLY A 140 22.58 8.28 -26.86
C GLY A 140 22.90 6.86 -26.41
N VAL A 141 22.06 6.34 -25.57
CA VAL A 141 22.26 5.07 -24.85
C VAL A 141 21.11 4.10 -24.94
N VAL A 142 19.99 4.50 -25.48
CA VAL A 142 18.88 3.57 -25.77
C VAL A 142 19.18 2.87 -27.08
N ASP A 143 19.54 1.61 -27.02
CA ASP A 143 19.78 0.72 -28.16
C ASP A 143 18.73 -0.38 -28.28
N GLN A 144 18.91 -1.27 -29.28
CA GLN A 144 17.95 -2.34 -29.52
C GLN A 144 17.93 -3.37 -28.36
N GLU A 145 19.09 -3.61 -27.76
CA GLU A 145 19.19 -4.57 -26.66
C GLU A 145 18.36 -4.13 -25.46
N LYS A 146 18.46 -2.85 -25.06
CA LYS A 146 17.64 -2.24 -24.00
C LYS A 146 16.15 -2.24 -24.30
N LEU A 147 15.82 -1.87 -25.51
CA LEU A 147 14.43 -1.87 -25.93
C LEU A 147 13.82 -3.27 -25.81
N ASP A 148 14.57 -4.29 -26.24
CA ASP A 148 14.11 -5.68 -26.19
C ASP A 148 14.01 -6.18 -24.74
N GLU A 149 14.95 -5.79 -23.88
CA GLU A 149 14.93 -6.05 -22.43
C GLU A 149 13.67 -5.49 -21.78
N GLN A 150 13.51 -4.18 -21.82
CA GLN A 150 12.39 -3.55 -21.13
C GLN A 150 11.04 -3.93 -21.72
N ARG A 151 10.99 -4.25 -23.00
CA ARG A 151 9.81 -4.88 -23.61
C ARG A 151 9.47 -6.20 -22.88
N GLY A 152 10.47 -7.05 -22.64
CA GLY A 152 10.30 -8.31 -21.89
C GLY A 152 9.79 -8.08 -20.45
N VAL A 153 10.34 -7.10 -19.74
CA VAL A 153 9.90 -6.72 -18.38
C VAL A 153 8.44 -6.27 -18.38
N VAL A 154 8.05 -5.35 -19.27
CA VAL A 154 6.66 -4.85 -19.37
C VAL A 154 5.70 -5.97 -19.77
N GLN A 155 6.10 -6.86 -20.69
CA GLN A 155 5.30 -8.02 -21.05
C GLN A 155 5.14 -9.00 -19.88
N ASN A 156 6.16 -9.20 -19.07
CA ASN A 156 6.07 -10.03 -17.86
C ASN A 156 5.15 -9.40 -16.80
N GLU A 157 5.24 -8.09 -16.61
CA GLU A 157 4.34 -7.36 -15.73
C GLU A 157 2.87 -7.48 -16.19
N LYS A 158 2.62 -7.33 -17.49
CA LYS A 158 1.28 -7.53 -18.06
C LYS A 158 0.77 -8.95 -17.79
N ARG A 159 1.60 -9.98 -18.01
CA ARG A 159 1.25 -11.38 -17.70
C ARG A 159 0.95 -11.58 -16.22
N GLN A 160 1.79 -11.00 -15.34
CA GLN A 160 1.57 -11.07 -13.89
C GLN A 160 0.25 -10.41 -13.50
N GLY A 161 -0.08 -9.26 -14.07
CA GLY A 161 -1.34 -8.55 -13.83
C GLY A 161 -2.54 -9.36 -14.34
N GLU A 162 -2.47 -9.92 -15.55
CA GLU A 162 -3.54 -10.72 -16.17
C GLU A 162 -3.72 -12.09 -15.50
N ASN A 163 -2.71 -12.62 -14.81
CA ASN A 163 -2.79 -13.84 -14.00
C ASN A 163 -3.51 -13.62 -12.65
N GLN A 164 -3.66 -12.38 -12.20
CA GLN A 164 -4.47 -12.12 -11.02
C GLN A 164 -5.96 -12.33 -11.33
N PRO A 165 -6.74 -12.83 -10.37
CA PRO A 165 -8.19 -12.91 -10.53
C PRO A 165 -8.76 -11.56 -10.99
N TYR A 166 -9.53 -11.54 -12.07
CA TYR A 166 -10.10 -10.35 -12.71
C TYR A 166 -9.07 -9.40 -13.36
N GLY A 167 -7.81 -9.79 -13.53
CA GLY A 167 -6.74 -8.94 -14.05
C GLY A 167 -6.98 -8.36 -15.45
N LYS A 168 -7.79 -9.05 -16.26
CA LYS A 168 -8.17 -8.64 -17.63
C LYS A 168 -9.37 -7.66 -17.68
N ALA A 169 -10.00 -7.39 -16.54
CA ALA A 169 -11.23 -6.58 -16.50
C ALA A 169 -11.05 -5.17 -17.06
N PHE A 170 -10.00 -4.46 -16.62
CA PHE A 170 -9.77 -3.08 -17.03
C PHE A 170 -9.39 -2.93 -18.51
N THR A 171 -8.69 -3.90 -19.09
CA THR A 171 -8.45 -3.96 -20.54
C THR A 171 -9.78 -4.03 -21.27
N ARG A 172 -10.67 -4.96 -20.89
CA ARG A 172 -11.98 -5.12 -21.50
C ARG A 172 -12.89 -3.90 -21.28
N ILE A 173 -12.84 -3.29 -20.11
CA ILE A 173 -13.57 -2.05 -19.80
C ILE A 173 -13.13 -0.92 -20.72
N SER A 174 -11.82 -0.68 -20.86
CA SER A 174 -11.29 0.40 -21.70
C SER A 174 -11.69 0.23 -23.16
N GLU A 175 -11.52 -0.96 -23.72
CA GLU A 175 -11.90 -1.30 -25.10
C GLU A 175 -13.40 -1.15 -25.38
N SER A 176 -14.24 -1.32 -24.38
CA SER A 176 -15.69 -1.41 -24.53
C SER A 176 -16.45 -0.18 -24.05
N ALA A 177 -15.95 0.53 -23.04
CA ALA A 177 -16.58 1.75 -22.54
C ALA A 177 -16.33 2.95 -23.45
N PHE A 178 -15.22 2.97 -24.20
CA PHE A 178 -14.88 4.05 -25.13
C PHE A 178 -14.98 3.58 -26.59
N PRO A 179 -15.31 4.50 -27.52
CA PRO A 179 -15.29 4.17 -28.95
C PRO A 179 -13.85 3.92 -29.43
N LYS A 180 -13.69 3.06 -30.43
CA LYS A 180 -12.38 2.77 -31.02
C LYS A 180 -11.70 4.06 -31.52
N GLY A 181 -10.45 4.29 -31.10
CA GLY A 181 -9.68 5.49 -31.40
C GLY A 181 -9.84 6.63 -30.38
N HIS A 182 -10.70 6.48 -29.37
CA HIS A 182 -10.67 7.36 -28.20
C HIS A 182 -9.37 7.15 -27.42
N PRO A 183 -8.66 8.20 -26.93
CA PRO A 183 -7.40 8.06 -26.20
C PRO A 183 -7.44 7.16 -24.97
N TYR A 184 -8.62 6.86 -24.45
CA TYR A 184 -8.83 5.95 -23.32
C TYR A 184 -9.43 4.60 -23.70
N SER A 185 -9.44 4.25 -25.00
CA SER A 185 -9.94 2.94 -25.45
C SER A 185 -8.92 1.79 -25.31
N TRP A 186 -7.78 2.04 -24.68
CA TRP A 186 -6.78 1.04 -24.28
C TRP A 186 -6.25 1.32 -22.89
N THR A 187 -5.59 0.34 -22.28
CA THR A 187 -4.94 0.48 -20.97
C THR A 187 -3.50 0.96 -21.12
N THR A 188 -2.93 1.54 -20.06
CA THR A 188 -1.56 2.01 -20.01
C THR A 188 -0.53 0.91 -20.30
N ILE A 189 -0.81 -0.34 -19.90
CA ILE A 189 0.07 -1.48 -20.18
C ILE A 189 0.03 -1.94 -21.65
N GLY A 190 -0.98 -1.53 -22.43
CA GLY A 190 -1.13 -1.81 -23.85
C GLY A 190 -1.40 -3.27 -24.23
N SER A 191 -1.20 -3.61 -25.50
CA SER A 191 -1.32 -4.98 -26.03
C SER A 191 0.08 -5.61 -26.23
N MET A 192 0.14 -6.96 -26.22
CA MET A 192 1.38 -7.69 -26.50
C MET A 192 1.88 -7.41 -27.92
N GLU A 193 0.95 -7.41 -28.87
CA GLU A 193 1.24 -7.17 -30.28
C GLU A 193 1.81 -5.79 -30.53
N ASP A 194 1.28 -4.77 -29.85
CA ASP A 194 1.73 -3.39 -30.00
C ASP A 194 3.10 -3.18 -29.34
N LEU A 195 3.36 -3.83 -28.19
CA LEU A 195 4.66 -3.85 -27.53
C LEU A 195 5.73 -4.51 -28.41
N ASP A 196 5.41 -5.63 -29.06
CA ASP A 196 6.31 -6.29 -30.00
C ASP A 196 6.62 -5.44 -31.24
N ALA A 197 5.66 -4.60 -31.66
CA ALA A 197 5.83 -3.70 -32.79
C ALA A 197 6.60 -2.41 -32.47
N ALA A 198 6.93 -2.15 -31.19
CA ALA A 198 7.68 -0.95 -30.78
C ALA A 198 9.11 -0.98 -31.35
N SER A 199 9.53 0.07 -32.04
CA SER A 199 10.84 0.21 -32.65
C SER A 199 11.71 1.26 -31.94
N LEU A 200 13.01 1.24 -32.19
CA LEU A 200 13.94 2.23 -31.66
C LEU A 200 13.64 3.66 -32.19
N GLU A 201 13.14 3.76 -33.43
CA GLU A 201 12.69 5.03 -34.01
C GLU A 201 11.48 5.59 -33.23
N ASP A 202 10.55 4.73 -32.85
CA ASP A 202 9.39 5.12 -32.02
C ASP A 202 9.84 5.67 -30.66
N VAL A 203 10.84 5.04 -30.02
CA VAL A 203 11.45 5.49 -28.76
C VAL A 203 12.04 6.90 -28.92
N GLN A 204 12.80 7.12 -29.99
CA GLN A 204 13.44 8.40 -30.24
C GLN A 204 12.41 9.50 -30.56
N GLU A 205 11.36 9.18 -31.36
CA GLU A 205 10.27 10.12 -31.65
C GLU A 205 9.51 10.50 -30.38
N TRP A 206 9.21 9.51 -29.53
CA TRP A 206 8.48 9.71 -28.29
C TRP A 206 9.22 10.63 -27.33
N PHE A 207 10.50 10.34 -27.07
CA PHE A 207 11.33 11.17 -26.20
C PHE A 207 11.42 12.62 -26.70
N LYS A 208 11.80 12.81 -27.97
CA LYS A 208 11.94 14.15 -28.56
C LYS A 208 10.64 14.94 -28.56
N THR A 209 9.50 14.23 -28.62
CA THR A 209 8.18 14.87 -28.65
C THR A 209 7.70 15.26 -27.25
N TYR A 210 7.85 14.39 -26.26
CA TYR A 210 7.12 14.52 -25.00
C TYR A 210 7.99 14.79 -23.77
N TYR A 211 9.29 14.45 -23.80
CA TYR A 211 10.15 14.51 -22.62
C TYR A 211 11.00 15.78 -22.50
N GLY A 212 10.64 16.83 -23.23
CA GLY A 212 11.28 18.14 -23.11
C GLY A 212 10.86 18.88 -21.82
N PRO A 213 11.73 19.78 -21.32
CA PRO A 213 11.47 20.56 -20.09
C PRO A 213 10.19 21.39 -20.16
N ASN A 214 9.80 21.89 -21.34
CA ASN A 214 8.56 22.66 -21.54
C ASN A 214 7.27 21.81 -21.44
N ASN A 215 7.37 20.49 -21.34
CA ASN A 215 6.27 19.56 -21.06
C ASN A 215 6.39 18.93 -19.66
N ALA A 216 7.27 19.48 -18.82
CA ALA A 216 7.55 18.92 -17.51
C ALA A 216 7.26 19.93 -16.38
N VAL A 217 6.90 19.38 -15.21
CA VAL A 217 6.80 20.09 -13.94
C VAL A 217 7.74 19.41 -12.94
N LEU A 218 8.66 20.16 -12.38
CA LEU A 218 9.51 19.71 -11.27
C LEU A 218 8.94 20.26 -9.95
N ALA A 219 8.45 19.38 -9.08
CA ALA A 219 8.03 19.75 -7.74
C ALA A 219 9.09 19.37 -6.71
N LEU A 220 9.53 20.35 -5.93
CA LEU A 220 10.45 20.20 -4.80
C LEU A 220 9.70 20.49 -3.50
N ALA A 221 9.68 19.55 -2.57
CA ALA A 221 9.02 19.76 -1.28
C ALA A 221 9.91 19.23 -0.14
N GLY A 222 10.11 20.03 0.90
CA GLY A 222 10.91 19.64 2.05
C GLY A 222 11.89 20.72 2.50
N ASP A 223 13.04 20.31 3.03
CA ASP A 223 14.06 21.23 3.57
C ASP A 223 14.90 21.87 2.47
N ILE A 224 14.23 22.67 1.65
CA ILE A 224 14.81 23.48 0.56
C ILE A 224 14.04 24.79 0.43
N ASP A 225 14.75 25.92 0.38
CA ASP A 225 14.18 27.23 0.09
C ASP A 225 14.19 27.55 -1.41
N ILE A 226 13.43 28.58 -1.80
CA ILE A 226 13.23 28.93 -3.23
C ILE A 226 14.54 29.39 -3.91
N GLU A 227 15.43 30.10 -3.20
CA GLU A 227 16.66 30.61 -3.79
C GLU A 227 17.66 29.46 -4.06
N THR A 228 17.80 28.54 -3.10
CA THR A 228 18.58 27.30 -3.26
C THR A 228 18.00 26.45 -4.40
N ALA A 229 16.67 26.32 -4.47
CA ALA A 229 16.01 25.59 -5.55
C ALA A 229 16.29 26.20 -6.93
N LYS A 230 16.19 27.54 -7.07
CA LYS A 230 16.51 28.24 -8.34
C LYS A 230 17.94 27.99 -8.79
N GLU A 231 18.91 28.20 -7.88
CA GLU A 231 20.32 27.99 -8.19
C GLU A 231 20.60 26.56 -8.68
N LYS A 232 20.09 25.56 -7.96
CA LYS A 232 20.34 24.17 -8.28
C LYS A 232 19.61 23.73 -9.55
N VAL A 233 18.34 24.09 -9.72
CA VAL A 233 17.57 23.72 -10.91
C VAL A 233 18.12 24.38 -12.17
N GLU A 234 18.47 25.67 -12.13
CA GLU A 234 19.13 26.36 -13.24
C GLU A 234 20.45 25.67 -13.62
N LYS A 235 21.26 25.28 -12.63
CA LYS A 235 22.53 24.56 -12.82
C LYS A 235 22.38 23.25 -13.55
N TYR A 236 21.35 22.45 -13.23
CA TYR A 236 21.21 21.10 -13.75
C TYR A 236 20.29 20.98 -14.94
N PHE A 237 19.27 21.84 -15.06
CA PHE A 237 18.25 21.76 -16.12
C PHE A 237 18.33 22.89 -17.14
N GLY A 238 19.06 23.98 -16.83
CA GLY A 238 19.04 25.21 -17.65
C GLY A 238 19.58 25.06 -19.06
N ASP A 239 20.46 24.11 -19.32
CA ASP A 239 21.05 23.84 -20.65
C ASP A 239 20.27 22.81 -21.47
N ILE A 240 19.24 22.16 -20.91
CA ILE A 240 18.44 21.17 -21.63
C ILE A 240 17.52 21.91 -22.63
N PRO A 241 17.56 21.56 -23.95
CA PRO A 241 16.73 22.23 -24.92
C PRO A 241 15.26 21.93 -24.78
N ALA A 242 14.39 22.94 -25.00
CA ALA A 242 12.96 22.76 -25.04
C ALA A 242 12.52 21.77 -26.13
N GLY A 243 11.52 20.96 -25.83
CA GLY A 243 10.81 20.12 -26.79
C GLY A 243 9.87 20.92 -27.70
N PRO A 244 9.23 20.27 -28.69
CA PRO A 244 8.23 20.93 -29.53
C PRO A 244 7.01 21.40 -28.71
N PRO A 245 6.28 22.43 -29.17
CA PRO A 245 5.04 22.85 -28.53
C PRO A 245 3.98 21.75 -28.68
N LEU A 246 3.31 21.40 -27.57
CA LEU A 246 2.27 20.37 -27.54
C LEU A 246 0.89 21.00 -27.37
N VAL A 247 -0.11 20.39 -28.01
CA VAL A 247 -1.51 20.78 -27.88
C VAL A 247 -2.17 19.88 -26.84
N LYS A 248 -2.81 20.47 -25.84
CA LYS A 248 -3.62 19.71 -24.87
C LYS A 248 -4.83 19.10 -25.58
N PRO A 249 -5.19 17.86 -25.27
CA PRO A 249 -6.38 17.22 -25.83
C PRO A 249 -7.65 17.91 -25.34
N ASP A 250 -8.63 18.01 -26.23
CA ASP A 250 -9.98 18.50 -25.86
C ASP A 250 -10.72 17.46 -25.00
N VAL A 251 -11.60 17.92 -24.12
CA VAL A 251 -12.53 17.06 -23.37
C VAL A 251 -13.43 16.30 -24.35
N TRP A 252 -13.44 15.00 -24.24
CA TRP A 252 -14.28 14.11 -25.04
C TRP A 252 -14.92 13.03 -24.17
N ILE A 253 -16.10 13.36 -23.64
CA ILE A 253 -16.89 12.41 -22.85
C ILE A 253 -17.74 11.59 -23.81
N ALA A 254 -17.30 10.36 -24.12
CA ALA A 254 -18.00 9.45 -25.01
C ALA A 254 -19.24 8.84 -24.32
N LYS A 255 -20.29 9.67 -24.10
CA LYS A 255 -21.56 9.24 -23.50
C LYS A 255 -22.24 8.22 -24.41
N ARG A 256 -22.75 7.12 -23.83
CA ARG A 256 -23.41 6.04 -24.56
C ARG A 256 -24.89 6.38 -24.79
N ASN A 257 -25.44 5.85 -25.87
CA ASN A 257 -26.89 5.99 -26.21
C ASN A 257 -27.70 4.74 -25.89
N GLU A 258 -26.99 3.61 -25.62
CA GLU A 258 -27.59 2.32 -25.29
C GLU A 258 -26.69 1.53 -24.32
N GLU A 259 -27.28 0.63 -23.56
CA GLU A 259 -26.53 -0.32 -22.72
C GLU A 259 -25.72 -1.27 -23.60
N LYS A 260 -24.47 -1.54 -23.21
CA LYS A 260 -23.65 -2.60 -23.81
C LYS A 260 -23.30 -3.61 -22.76
N ARG A 261 -23.42 -4.90 -23.07
CA ARG A 261 -23.10 -6.01 -22.16
C ARG A 261 -22.06 -6.93 -22.77
N ASP A 262 -21.07 -7.30 -21.95
CA ASP A 262 -20.09 -8.32 -22.27
C ASP A 262 -20.03 -9.36 -21.15
N ILE A 263 -19.81 -10.62 -21.53
CA ILE A 263 -19.47 -11.70 -20.60
C ILE A 263 -18.03 -12.13 -20.90
N MET A 264 -17.21 -12.22 -19.88
CA MET A 264 -15.84 -12.71 -19.96
C MET A 264 -15.68 -13.91 -19.02
N TYR A 265 -14.94 -14.92 -19.47
CA TYR A 265 -14.56 -16.06 -18.63
C TYR A 265 -13.10 -15.87 -18.21
N ASP A 266 -12.80 -16.04 -16.91
CA ASP A 266 -11.47 -15.88 -16.36
C ASP A 266 -11.25 -16.89 -15.21
N ASN A 267 -9.98 -17.09 -14.81
CA ASN A 267 -9.62 -17.99 -13.71
C ASN A 267 -9.90 -17.32 -12.36
N VAL A 268 -11.16 -17.18 -12.01
CA VAL A 268 -11.64 -16.46 -10.82
C VAL A 268 -12.49 -17.34 -9.92
N PRO A 269 -12.50 -17.12 -8.60
CA PRO A 269 -13.23 -17.97 -7.64
C PRO A 269 -14.75 -17.72 -7.62
N GLN A 270 -15.21 -16.57 -8.09
CA GLN A 270 -16.62 -16.16 -8.08
C GLN A 270 -16.91 -15.18 -9.21
N ALA A 271 -18.20 -15.00 -9.53
CA ALA A 271 -18.59 -14.01 -10.55
C ALA A 271 -18.38 -12.58 -10.03
N ARG A 272 -18.00 -11.66 -10.92
CA ARG A 272 -17.89 -10.22 -10.64
C ARG A 272 -18.61 -9.43 -11.72
N ILE A 273 -19.37 -8.42 -11.30
CA ILE A 273 -20.12 -7.51 -12.16
C ILE A 273 -19.49 -6.12 -12.07
N TYR A 274 -19.21 -5.52 -13.23
CA TYR A 274 -18.82 -4.12 -13.35
C TYR A 274 -19.93 -3.37 -14.10
N LYS A 275 -20.32 -2.20 -13.57
CA LYS A 275 -21.11 -1.19 -14.28
C LYS A 275 -20.30 0.09 -14.43
N VAL A 276 -20.22 0.59 -15.67
CA VAL A 276 -19.32 1.67 -16.04
C VAL A 276 -20.06 2.74 -16.82
N TRP A 277 -19.93 4.00 -16.41
CA TRP A 277 -20.41 5.19 -17.11
C TRP A 277 -19.26 6.12 -17.40
N ASN A 278 -19.20 6.68 -18.61
CA ASN A 278 -18.30 7.76 -18.93
C ASN A 278 -18.91 9.08 -18.41
N VAL A 279 -18.13 9.81 -17.60
CA VAL A 279 -18.58 11.00 -16.85
C VAL A 279 -17.58 12.15 -17.05
N PRO A 280 -17.90 13.38 -16.59
CA PRO A 280 -16.99 14.52 -16.68
C PRO A 280 -15.59 14.23 -16.16
N PRO A 281 -14.56 14.95 -16.70
CA PRO A 281 -13.17 14.80 -16.30
C PRO A 281 -12.90 15.38 -14.90
N ARG A 282 -11.66 15.15 -14.42
CA ARG A 282 -11.13 15.68 -13.16
C ARG A 282 -11.19 17.21 -13.07
N ASP A 283 -10.91 17.75 -11.89
CA ASP A 283 -10.81 19.19 -11.58
C ASP A 283 -12.11 19.99 -11.86
N THR A 284 -13.25 19.31 -11.77
CA THR A 284 -14.60 19.89 -11.93
C THR A 284 -15.44 19.68 -10.67
N GLU A 285 -16.47 20.51 -10.47
CA GLU A 285 -17.45 20.30 -9.38
C GLU A 285 -18.15 18.92 -9.50
N SER A 286 -18.39 18.48 -10.74
CA SER A 286 -18.97 17.15 -10.99
C SER A 286 -18.03 16.01 -10.55
N ALA A 287 -16.72 16.16 -10.71
CA ALA A 287 -15.73 15.19 -10.22
C ALA A 287 -15.83 15.00 -8.70
N ALA A 288 -15.86 16.09 -7.93
CA ALA A 288 -16.05 16.05 -6.48
C ALA A 288 -17.41 15.41 -6.08
N HIS A 289 -18.46 15.64 -6.87
CA HIS A 289 -19.75 14.99 -6.65
C HIS A 289 -19.68 13.47 -6.87
N PHE A 290 -18.92 12.99 -7.89
CA PHE A 290 -18.74 11.55 -8.12
C PHE A 290 -17.87 10.89 -7.05
N ASP A 291 -16.82 11.56 -6.58
CA ASP A 291 -16.00 11.08 -5.46
C ASP A 291 -16.85 10.89 -4.19
N LEU A 292 -17.62 11.93 -3.82
CA LEU A 292 -18.51 11.84 -2.67
C LEU A 292 -19.63 10.80 -2.87
N ALA A 293 -20.22 10.73 -4.08
CA ALA A 293 -21.25 9.73 -4.36
C ALA A 293 -20.70 8.31 -4.27
N SER A 294 -19.47 8.04 -4.75
CA SER A 294 -18.83 6.75 -4.61
C SER A 294 -18.64 6.37 -3.14
N SER A 295 -18.11 7.30 -2.34
CA SER A 295 -17.91 7.11 -0.91
C SER A 295 -19.23 6.87 -0.16
N VAL A 296 -20.26 7.68 -0.42
CA VAL A 296 -21.59 7.47 0.19
C VAL A 296 -22.20 6.12 -0.18
N LEU A 297 -22.00 5.65 -1.43
CA LEU A 297 -22.57 4.37 -1.90
C LEU A 297 -21.93 3.14 -1.26
N VAL A 298 -20.64 3.19 -0.90
CA VAL A 298 -19.87 2.00 -0.46
C VAL A 298 -18.92 2.25 0.73
N GLY A 299 -18.82 3.49 1.26
CA GLY A 299 -17.77 3.92 2.19
C GLY A 299 -17.84 3.37 3.60
N GLY A 300 -18.82 2.53 3.93
CA GLY A 300 -18.97 1.91 5.23
C GLY A 300 -20.18 1.00 5.32
N LYS A 301 -20.41 0.35 6.47
CA LYS A 301 -21.49 -0.63 6.66
C LYS A 301 -22.90 -0.02 6.48
N ASN A 302 -23.04 1.27 6.71
CA ASN A 302 -24.29 2.02 6.53
C ASN A 302 -24.51 2.51 5.10
N SER A 303 -23.52 2.39 4.23
CA SER A 303 -23.64 2.81 2.84
C SER A 303 -24.65 1.95 2.06
N PRO A 304 -25.44 2.53 1.14
CA PRO A 304 -26.58 1.85 0.53
C PRO A 304 -26.27 0.51 -0.13
N LEU A 305 -25.17 0.42 -0.90
CA LEU A 305 -24.80 -0.83 -1.59
C LEU A 305 -24.29 -1.88 -0.61
N PHE A 306 -23.43 -1.50 0.34
CA PHE A 306 -22.93 -2.44 1.33
C PHE A 306 -24.08 -2.98 2.20
N LYS A 307 -24.91 -2.08 2.71
CA LYS A 307 -26.04 -2.43 3.55
C LYS A 307 -27.00 -3.41 2.87
N GLU A 308 -27.43 -3.10 1.66
CA GLU A 308 -28.41 -3.92 0.94
C GLU A 308 -27.82 -5.26 0.50
N LEU A 309 -26.65 -5.27 -0.16
CA LEU A 309 -26.13 -6.46 -0.84
C LEU A 309 -25.32 -7.37 0.09
N ILE A 310 -24.58 -6.80 1.07
CA ILE A 310 -23.68 -7.57 1.93
C ILE A 310 -24.29 -7.80 3.30
N TYR A 311 -24.84 -6.74 3.92
CA TYR A 311 -25.32 -6.81 5.31
C TYR A 311 -26.72 -7.43 5.39
N GLU A 312 -27.70 -6.93 4.63
CA GLU A 312 -29.10 -7.39 4.73
C GLU A 312 -29.36 -8.65 3.87
N LYS A 313 -29.02 -8.64 2.59
CA LYS A 313 -29.32 -9.77 1.67
C LYS A 313 -28.22 -10.82 1.61
N GLN A 314 -26.99 -10.49 1.91
CA GLN A 314 -25.81 -11.39 1.89
C GLN A 314 -25.61 -12.09 0.52
N ILE A 315 -26.01 -11.45 -0.57
CA ILE A 315 -25.90 -11.95 -1.95
C ILE A 315 -24.60 -11.50 -2.65
N ALA A 316 -23.80 -10.65 -1.96
CA ALA A 316 -22.48 -10.22 -2.41
C ALA A 316 -21.46 -10.39 -1.28
N THR A 317 -20.20 -10.60 -1.66
CA THR A 317 -19.07 -10.68 -0.70
C THR A 317 -18.28 -9.38 -0.63
N SER A 318 -18.37 -8.55 -1.68
CA SER A 318 -17.71 -7.25 -1.78
C SER A 318 -18.51 -6.33 -2.69
N VAL A 319 -18.53 -5.05 -2.36
CA VAL A 319 -19.01 -3.97 -3.23
C VAL A 319 -17.98 -2.86 -3.26
N SER A 320 -17.76 -2.24 -4.41
CA SER A 320 -16.96 -1.03 -4.54
C SER A 320 -17.58 -0.07 -5.54
N ALA A 321 -17.38 1.21 -5.34
CA ALA A 321 -17.69 2.25 -6.31
C ALA A 321 -16.56 3.27 -6.26
N PHE A 322 -16.15 3.78 -7.40
CA PHE A 322 -15.14 4.83 -7.47
C PHE A 322 -15.28 5.65 -8.74
N TYR A 323 -14.87 6.90 -8.64
CA TYR A 323 -14.67 7.78 -9.78
C TYR A 323 -13.22 7.65 -10.24
N TYR A 324 -13.03 7.13 -11.45
CA TYR A 324 -11.71 7.06 -12.09
C TYR A 324 -11.43 8.38 -12.79
N ASP A 325 -10.71 9.26 -12.10
CA ASP A 325 -10.42 10.62 -12.51
C ASP A 325 -9.37 10.66 -13.63
N ARG A 326 -9.69 11.30 -14.76
CA ARG A 326 -8.78 11.49 -15.89
C ARG A 326 -9.05 12.83 -16.58
N GLU A 327 -8.09 13.28 -17.43
CA GLU A 327 -8.09 14.62 -18.00
C GLU A 327 -9.12 14.81 -19.11
N ILE A 328 -9.38 13.82 -19.97
CA ILE A 328 -10.28 13.94 -21.15
C ILE A 328 -11.71 13.54 -20.76
N ALA A 329 -11.86 12.50 -19.97
CA ALA A 329 -13.12 11.99 -19.46
C ALA A 329 -12.88 11.10 -18.24
N GLY A 330 -13.70 11.19 -17.19
CA GLY A 330 -13.74 10.25 -16.10
C GLY A 330 -14.57 9.00 -16.41
N MET A 331 -14.48 8.01 -15.52
CA MET A 331 -15.45 6.90 -15.46
C MET A 331 -15.99 6.79 -14.04
N PHE A 332 -17.29 6.59 -13.92
CA PHE A 332 -17.89 6.13 -12.67
C PHE A 332 -18.08 4.62 -12.76
N ILE A 333 -17.50 3.88 -11.84
CA ILE A 333 -17.46 2.41 -11.86
C ILE A 333 -18.06 1.89 -10.57
N VAL A 334 -19.01 0.94 -10.70
CA VAL A 334 -19.55 0.17 -9.59
C VAL A 334 -19.22 -1.30 -9.83
N THR A 335 -18.68 -1.97 -8.81
CA THR A 335 -18.27 -3.37 -8.87
C THR A 335 -18.91 -4.16 -7.75
N VAL A 336 -19.39 -5.38 -8.05
CA VAL A 336 -19.97 -6.30 -7.06
C VAL A 336 -19.38 -7.70 -7.26
N ASP A 337 -18.82 -8.28 -6.18
CA ASP A 337 -18.45 -9.69 -6.12
C ASP A 337 -19.65 -10.51 -5.66
N VAL A 338 -20.14 -11.37 -6.54
CA VAL A 338 -21.32 -12.20 -6.27
C VAL A 338 -20.98 -13.29 -5.25
N ALA A 339 -21.81 -13.49 -4.24
CA ALA A 339 -21.61 -14.56 -3.27
C ALA A 339 -21.75 -15.95 -3.94
N ALA A 340 -21.02 -16.93 -3.41
CA ALA A 340 -21.00 -18.28 -3.99
C ALA A 340 -22.39 -18.94 -3.96
N GLY A 341 -22.89 -19.31 -5.15
CA GLY A 341 -24.20 -19.94 -5.31
C GLY A 341 -25.32 -18.96 -5.65
N GLU A 342 -25.07 -17.65 -5.63
CA GLU A 342 -26.04 -16.62 -6.01
C GLU A 342 -26.02 -16.38 -7.54
N ASP A 343 -27.16 -15.98 -8.09
CA ASP A 343 -27.28 -15.65 -9.52
C ASP A 343 -26.77 -14.21 -9.78
N PRO A 344 -25.74 -14.01 -10.62
CA PRO A 344 -25.25 -12.68 -10.96
C PRO A 344 -26.33 -11.72 -11.49
N ILE A 345 -27.35 -12.24 -12.19
CA ILE A 345 -28.47 -11.44 -12.73
C ILE A 345 -29.31 -10.85 -11.59
N GLU A 346 -29.60 -11.64 -10.57
CA GLU A 346 -30.36 -11.21 -9.39
C GLU A 346 -29.56 -10.18 -8.57
N VAL A 347 -28.25 -10.42 -8.39
CA VAL A 347 -27.35 -9.48 -7.69
C VAL A 347 -27.26 -8.16 -8.44
N GLU A 348 -27.16 -8.19 -9.77
CA GLU A 348 -27.16 -6.98 -10.60
C GLU A 348 -28.48 -6.22 -10.46
N ARG A 349 -29.63 -6.91 -10.46
CA ARG A 349 -30.94 -6.27 -10.28
C ARG A 349 -31.05 -5.54 -8.95
N GLU A 350 -30.56 -6.14 -7.87
CA GLU A 350 -30.58 -5.50 -6.54
C GLU A 350 -29.60 -4.32 -6.47
N MET A 351 -28.43 -4.41 -7.10
CA MET A 351 -27.52 -3.27 -7.28
C MET A 351 -28.23 -2.12 -8.01
N ASP A 352 -28.96 -2.42 -9.11
CA ASP A 352 -29.70 -1.43 -9.86
C ASP A 352 -30.80 -0.75 -9.04
N ASN A 353 -31.51 -1.50 -8.20
CA ASN A 353 -32.52 -0.96 -7.29
C ASN A 353 -31.93 0.10 -6.33
N VAL A 354 -30.73 -0.19 -5.78
CA VAL A 354 -30.03 0.77 -4.93
C VAL A 354 -29.59 2.00 -5.72
N LEU A 355 -28.95 1.83 -6.88
CA LEU A 355 -28.51 2.94 -7.74
C LEU A 355 -29.69 3.80 -8.20
N GLN A 356 -30.80 3.22 -8.61
CA GLN A 356 -32.02 3.95 -8.98
C GLN A 356 -32.60 4.73 -7.80
N THR A 357 -32.56 4.14 -6.60
CA THR A 357 -32.98 4.86 -5.38
C THR A 357 -32.08 6.05 -5.11
N PHE A 358 -30.78 5.90 -5.29
CA PHE A 358 -29.79 6.99 -5.12
C PHE A 358 -29.98 8.08 -6.18
N ILE A 359 -30.23 7.73 -7.44
CA ILE A 359 -30.54 8.67 -8.52
C ILE A 359 -31.81 9.47 -8.18
N GLN A 360 -32.85 8.81 -7.65
CA GLN A 360 -34.15 9.44 -7.37
C GLN A 360 -34.13 10.30 -6.11
N LYS A 361 -33.47 9.89 -5.04
CA LYS A 361 -33.49 10.52 -3.72
C LYS A 361 -32.26 11.38 -3.44
N GLY A 362 -31.11 11.06 -4.03
CA GLY A 362 -29.78 11.58 -3.68
C GLY A 362 -29.23 10.89 -2.43
N PRO A 363 -28.01 11.28 -2.01
CA PRO A 363 -27.38 10.75 -0.81
C PRO A 363 -28.16 11.12 0.46
N ASP A 364 -28.15 10.24 1.47
CA ASP A 364 -28.56 10.61 2.81
C ASP A 364 -27.65 11.72 3.36
N ARG A 365 -28.24 12.72 4.01
CA ARG A 365 -27.49 13.89 4.49
C ARG A 365 -26.43 13.51 5.51
N LYS A 366 -26.76 12.61 6.45
CA LYS A 366 -25.88 12.22 7.54
C LYS A 366 -24.66 11.43 7.02
N LEU A 367 -24.89 10.52 6.08
CA LEU A 367 -23.81 9.81 5.38
C LEU A 367 -22.95 10.78 4.57
N LEU A 368 -23.55 11.74 3.87
CA LEU A 368 -22.80 12.73 3.10
C LEU A 368 -21.92 13.61 4.00
N ASP A 369 -22.44 14.09 5.11
CA ASP A 369 -21.68 14.92 6.06
C ASP A 369 -20.50 14.11 6.67
N ALA A 370 -20.71 12.83 7.00
CA ALA A 370 -19.65 11.92 7.45
C ALA A 370 -18.57 11.70 6.37
N GLU A 371 -18.95 11.45 5.12
CA GLU A 371 -17.99 11.27 4.01
C GLU A 371 -17.19 12.55 3.71
N LYS A 372 -17.78 13.73 3.84
CA LYS A 372 -17.06 15.02 3.75
C LYS A 372 -16.01 15.14 4.87
N THR A 373 -16.37 14.79 6.09
CA THR A 373 -15.43 14.77 7.23
C THR A 373 -14.28 13.76 7.01
N LYS A 374 -14.59 12.57 6.50
CA LYS A 374 -13.58 11.54 6.16
C LYS A 374 -12.64 12.02 5.05
N ALA A 375 -13.16 12.66 4.01
CA ALA A 375 -12.38 13.21 2.91
C ALA A 375 -11.38 14.27 3.41
N LEU A 376 -11.83 15.20 4.25
CA LEU A 376 -10.97 16.21 4.87
C LEU A 376 -9.90 15.57 5.77
N ALA A 377 -10.31 14.67 6.66
CA ALA A 377 -9.37 13.97 7.55
C ALA A 377 -8.32 13.16 6.75
N SER A 378 -8.71 12.55 5.64
CA SER A 378 -7.81 11.85 4.72
C SER A 378 -6.81 12.80 4.05
N PHE A 379 -7.29 13.97 3.58
CA PHE A 379 -6.43 15.01 3.03
C PHE A 379 -5.39 15.51 4.06
N ILE A 380 -5.82 15.82 5.29
CA ILE A 380 -4.93 16.26 6.38
C ILE A 380 -3.86 15.19 6.67
N ARG A 381 -4.23 13.91 6.69
CA ARG A 381 -3.28 12.79 6.87
C ARG A 381 -2.28 12.70 5.71
N GLY A 382 -2.73 12.85 4.47
CA GLY A 382 -1.86 12.86 3.27
C GLY A 382 -0.88 14.03 3.26
N ALA A 383 -1.33 15.21 3.66
CA ALA A 383 -0.53 16.44 3.73
C ALA A 383 0.59 16.42 4.79
N GLN A 384 0.75 15.34 5.56
CA GLN A 384 1.93 15.12 6.41
C GLN A 384 3.18 14.83 5.61
N ARG A 385 3.05 14.13 4.47
CA ARG A 385 4.19 13.68 3.66
C ARG A 385 4.66 14.75 2.71
N ILE A 386 5.99 14.92 2.60
CA ILE A 386 6.60 15.83 1.62
C ILE A 386 6.53 15.24 0.20
N GLY A 387 6.69 13.92 0.06
CA GLY A 387 6.74 13.21 -1.22
C GLY A 387 5.99 11.88 -1.21
N GLY A 388 6.29 11.02 -2.19
CA GLY A 388 5.58 9.79 -2.44
C GLY A 388 4.18 10.01 -3.01
N PHE A 389 3.40 8.95 -3.15
CA PHE A 389 2.01 9.04 -3.66
C PHE A 389 1.12 9.88 -2.74
N GLY A 390 0.51 10.93 -3.28
CA GLY A 390 -0.39 11.84 -2.56
C GLY A 390 0.30 12.72 -1.50
N GLY A 391 1.65 12.77 -1.49
CA GLY A 391 2.39 13.76 -0.70
C GLY A 391 2.34 15.15 -1.33
N LYS A 392 2.92 16.15 -0.63
CA LYS A 392 2.83 17.55 -1.04
C LYS A 392 3.44 17.82 -2.43
N SER A 393 4.60 17.20 -2.76
CA SER A 393 5.20 17.35 -4.09
C SER A 393 4.30 16.78 -5.19
N ASP A 394 3.67 15.64 -4.95
CA ASP A 394 2.76 14.99 -5.88
C ASP A 394 1.47 15.81 -6.11
N LEU A 395 0.90 16.33 -5.03
CA LEU A 395 -0.29 17.19 -5.07
C LEU A 395 -0.05 18.48 -5.85
N LEU A 396 1.08 19.17 -5.56
CA LEU A 396 1.44 20.42 -6.24
C LEU A 396 1.76 20.18 -7.73
N ALA A 397 2.48 19.10 -8.05
CA ALA A 397 2.77 18.73 -9.44
C ALA A 397 1.50 18.36 -10.21
N THR A 398 0.59 17.58 -9.61
CA THR A 398 -0.72 17.26 -10.17
C THR A 398 -1.48 18.53 -10.54
N CYS A 399 -1.63 19.43 -9.58
CA CYS A 399 -2.33 20.70 -9.77
C CYS A 399 -1.68 21.56 -10.86
N GLN A 400 -0.36 21.70 -10.82
CA GLN A 400 0.36 22.49 -11.83
C GLN A 400 0.21 21.90 -13.23
N THR A 401 0.38 20.57 -13.37
CA THR A 401 0.34 19.90 -14.67
C THR A 401 -1.02 20.02 -15.35
N TYR A 402 -2.11 19.76 -14.62
CA TYR A 402 -3.44 19.72 -15.23
C TYR A 402 -4.12 21.10 -15.31
N THR A 403 -3.91 21.95 -14.32
CA THR A 403 -4.64 23.23 -14.22
C THR A 403 -3.78 24.48 -14.41
N GLY A 404 -2.44 24.33 -14.38
CA GLY A 404 -1.53 25.48 -14.36
C GLY A 404 -1.50 26.26 -13.04
N ASN A 405 -2.11 25.73 -11.98
CA ASN A 405 -2.19 26.35 -10.66
C ASN A 405 -1.86 25.33 -9.56
N PRO A 406 -0.68 25.38 -8.93
CA PRO A 406 -0.28 24.44 -7.88
C PRO A 406 -1.24 24.35 -6.69
N GLY A 407 -2.03 25.40 -6.45
CA GLY A 407 -3.03 25.52 -5.38
C GLY A 407 -4.41 24.94 -5.72
N CYS A 408 -4.60 24.24 -6.83
CA CYS A 408 -5.90 23.74 -7.29
C CYS A 408 -6.60 22.84 -6.27
N TYR A 409 -5.89 22.15 -5.40
CA TYR A 409 -6.42 21.30 -4.34
C TYR A 409 -7.41 22.04 -3.41
N ILE A 410 -7.22 23.35 -3.24
CA ILE A 410 -8.15 24.20 -2.47
C ILE A 410 -9.52 24.26 -3.15
N ASN A 411 -9.57 24.27 -4.49
CA ASN A 411 -10.83 24.27 -5.23
C ASN A 411 -11.56 22.94 -5.06
N ASN A 412 -10.83 21.81 -5.10
CA ASN A 412 -11.44 20.51 -4.85
C ASN A 412 -12.00 20.41 -3.42
N ALA A 413 -11.25 20.86 -2.42
CA ALA A 413 -11.74 20.94 -1.04
C ALA A 413 -13.01 21.81 -0.90
N LYS A 414 -13.07 22.94 -1.61
CA LYS A 414 -14.29 23.79 -1.67
C LYS A 414 -15.46 23.06 -2.34
N TYR A 415 -15.23 22.38 -3.46
CA TYR A 415 -16.28 21.60 -4.12
C TYR A 415 -16.84 20.52 -3.20
N ILE A 416 -15.98 19.84 -2.42
CA ILE A 416 -16.41 18.88 -1.41
C ILE A 416 -17.24 19.56 -0.31
N ASP A 417 -16.74 20.66 0.28
CA ASP A 417 -17.43 21.37 1.35
C ASP A 417 -18.78 21.95 0.90
N GLU A 418 -18.86 22.54 -0.29
CA GLU A 418 -20.07 23.12 -0.88
C GLU A 418 -21.05 22.09 -1.47
N SER A 419 -20.65 20.79 -1.53
CA SER A 419 -21.51 19.73 -2.04
C SER A 419 -22.68 19.48 -1.11
N THR A 420 -23.88 19.42 -1.70
CA THR A 420 -25.12 19.11 -1.02
C THR A 420 -25.79 17.88 -1.65
N ALA A 421 -26.62 17.19 -0.89
CA ALA A 421 -27.39 16.05 -1.42
C ALA A 421 -28.16 16.40 -2.71
N ARG A 422 -28.64 17.65 -2.84
CA ARG A 422 -29.33 18.12 -4.05
C ARG A 422 -28.37 18.28 -5.24
N LYS A 423 -27.17 18.82 -5.04
CA LYS A 423 -26.16 18.99 -6.10
C LYS A 423 -25.71 17.63 -6.60
N ILE A 424 -25.33 16.72 -5.67
CA ILE A 424 -24.89 15.35 -6.01
C ILE A 424 -25.99 14.61 -6.75
N LYS A 425 -27.24 14.65 -6.25
CA LYS A 425 -28.39 14.08 -6.96
C LYS A 425 -28.52 14.61 -8.39
N SER A 426 -28.38 15.92 -8.58
CA SER A 426 -28.48 16.54 -9.92
C SER A 426 -27.41 16.02 -10.86
N THR A 427 -26.14 16.03 -10.43
CA THR A 427 -25.00 15.50 -11.22
C THR A 427 -25.19 14.00 -11.52
N PHE A 428 -25.59 13.23 -10.52
CA PHE A 428 -25.79 11.79 -10.67
C PHE A 428 -26.93 11.48 -11.66
N SER A 429 -28.05 12.21 -11.57
CA SER A 429 -29.18 12.05 -12.49
C SER A 429 -28.87 12.48 -13.93
N GLU A 430 -27.89 13.34 -14.14
CA GLU A 430 -27.47 13.79 -15.48
C GLU A 430 -26.58 12.76 -16.18
N TRP A 431 -25.73 12.08 -15.43
CA TRP A 431 -24.66 11.25 -16.00
C TRP A 431 -24.84 9.75 -15.79
N ILE A 432 -25.47 9.31 -14.71
CA ILE A 432 -25.72 7.90 -14.40
C ILE A 432 -27.13 7.55 -14.87
N ASP A 433 -27.22 7.05 -16.08
CA ASP A 433 -28.47 6.69 -16.76
C ASP A 433 -28.56 5.16 -17.00
N ASN A 434 -29.55 4.74 -17.76
CA ASN A 434 -29.79 3.32 -18.09
C ASN A 434 -28.91 2.83 -19.26
N THR A 435 -27.82 3.49 -19.57
CA THR A 435 -26.94 3.14 -20.70
C THR A 435 -25.50 2.84 -20.27
N PRO A 436 -25.26 2.05 -19.17
CA PRO A 436 -23.92 1.66 -18.77
C PRO A 436 -23.27 0.71 -19.79
N TYR A 437 -21.95 0.58 -19.68
CA TYR A 437 -21.25 -0.63 -20.07
C TYR A 437 -21.28 -1.62 -18.89
N VAL A 438 -21.74 -2.84 -19.13
CA VAL A 438 -21.80 -3.91 -18.12
C VAL A 438 -20.84 -5.02 -18.51
N LEU A 439 -19.92 -5.37 -17.64
CA LEU A 439 -19.03 -6.52 -17.80
C LEU A 439 -19.30 -7.52 -16.67
N THR A 440 -19.69 -8.74 -17.03
CA THR A 440 -19.81 -9.86 -16.09
C THR A 440 -18.66 -10.83 -16.33
N ILE A 441 -17.83 -11.06 -15.30
CA ILE A 441 -16.72 -12.02 -15.36
C ILE A 441 -17.14 -13.30 -14.64
N LEU A 442 -16.97 -14.43 -15.33
CA LEU A 442 -17.28 -15.78 -14.85
C LEU A 442 -16.00 -16.63 -14.83
N PRO A 443 -15.91 -17.69 -13.99
CA PRO A 443 -14.69 -18.53 -13.87
C PRO A 443 -14.27 -19.30 -15.13
N SER A 444 -12.96 -19.29 -15.53
CA SER A 444 -12.26 -20.21 -16.50
C SER A 444 -10.72 -20.01 -16.66
N ASP A 445 -9.94 -20.66 -17.58
CA ASP A 445 -8.46 -20.87 -17.55
C ASP A 445 -7.56 -20.36 -18.75
N LYS A 446 -6.33 -19.74 -18.51
CA LYS A 446 -4.93 -19.62 -19.15
C LYS A 446 -4.55 -18.68 -20.36
N LEU A 447 -3.23 -18.18 -20.67
CA LEU A 447 -1.75 -18.40 -20.77
C LEU A 447 -0.81 -17.24 -21.31
N ALA A 448 0.61 -17.31 -21.38
CA ALA A 448 1.92 -16.62 -21.28
C ALA A 448 2.86 -16.14 -22.50
N THR A 449 4.13 -15.53 -22.57
CA THR A 449 5.50 -15.12 -22.10
C THR A 449 6.51 -14.28 -23.03
N ASN A 450 7.68 -13.58 -22.54
CA ASN A 450 9.18 -13.22 -22.66
C ASN A 450 9.84 -12.16 -23.63
N GLU A 451 11.11 -11.55 -23.51
CA GLU A 451 12.38 -11.28 -22.81
C GLU A 451 13.33 -10.14 -23.39
N SER A 452 14.63 -9.80 -22.90
CA SER A 452 15.44 -8.56 -22.66
C SER A 452 16.92 -8.28 -23.05
N THR A 453 17.72 -7.13 -22.72
CA THR A 453 18.96 -6.65 -21.96
C THR A 453 19.86 -5.49 -22.44
N VAL A 454 20.92 -4.94 -21.62
CA VAL A 454 21.72 -3.68 -21.78
C VAL A 454 23.07 -3.51 -21.11
N ASP A 455 23.90 -2.41 -21.40
CA ASP A 455 25.11 -1.92 -20.67
C ASP A 455 25.51 -0.43 -20.82
N ARG A 456 26.27 0.20 -19.83
CA ARG A 456 26.83 1.58 -19.87
C ARG A 456 27.86 1.98 -18.80
N SER A 457 28.69 3.02 -18.98
CA SER A 457 29.82 3.36 -18.11
C SER A 457 29.98 4.82 -17.65
N LYS A 458 30.09 5.06 -16.36
CA LYS A 458 30.62 6.15 -15.47
C LYS A 458 29.64 7.13 -14.81
N GLY A 459 29.63 7.21 -13.60
CA GLY A 459 29.84 8.10 -12.47
C GLY A 459 28.77 9.04 -11.93
N VAL A 460 28.08 8.61 -10.86
CA VAL A 460 27.09 9.39 -10.07
C VAL A 460 27.75 10.26 -8.98
N PRO A 461 27.30 11.52 -8.72
CA PRO A 461 27.80 12.34 -7.62
C PRO A 461 27.17 11.92 -6.27
N TYR A 462 27.95 11.37 -5.38
CA TYR A 462 27.52 11.00 -4.03
C TYR A 462 27.75 12.12 -3.01
N PRO A 463 26.83 12.33 -2.03
CA PRO A 463 26.98 13.32 -0.98
C PRO A 463 28.09 12.90 0.02
N THR A 464 28.80 13.90 0.54
CA THR A 464 29.92 13.68 1.49
C THR A 464 29.57 14.03 2.94
N GLU A 465 28.46 14.73 3.18
CA GLU A 465 28.04 15.16 4.52
C GLU A 465 27.08 14.16 5.18
N LYS A 466 27.20 13.99 6.51
CA LYS A 466 26.31 13.13 7.31
C LYS A 466 25.08 13.91 7.80
N ILE A 467 23.91 13.27 7.73
CA ILE A 467 22.65 13.79 8.29
C ILE A 467 22.51 13.34 9.73
N SER A 468 21.96 14.23 10.60
CA SER A 468 21.58 13.85 11.95
C SER A 468 20.13 13.35 12.00
N PHE A 469 19.92 12.19 12.59
CA PHE A 469 18.60 11.66 12.92
C PHE A 469 18.31 11.84 14.41
N LYS A 470 17.07 12.26 14.75
CA LYS A 470 16.61 12.35 16.14
C LYS A 470 15.15 11.93 16.22
N PHE A 471 14.87 10.84 16.93
CA PHE A 471 13.54 10.43 17.29
C PHE A 471 13.03 11.25 18.49
N PRO A 472 11.73 11.60 18.59
CA PRO A 472 11.18 12.27 19.76
C PRO A 472 11.50 11.51 21.06
N SER A 473 11.84 12.24 22.13
CA SER A 473 12.07 11.63 23.44
C SER A 473 10.78 10.99 23.95
N LEU A 474 10.82 9.71 24.30
CA LEU A 474 9.67 9.00 24.82
C LEU A 474 9.39 9.40 26.26
N GLN A 475 8.11 9.64 26.53
CA GLN A 475 7.57 9.91 27.86
C GLN A 475 6.75 8.69 28.30
N THR A 476 6.83 8.31 29.59
CA THR A 476 6.14 7.13 30.10
C THR A 476 5.32 7.47 31.35
N ALA A 477 4.19 6.79 31.49
CA ALA A 477 3.36 6.81 32.68
C ALA A 477 2.70 5.44 32.92
N GLU A 478 2.07 5.28 34.05
CA GLU A 478 1.29 4.10 34.41
C GLU A 478 -0.08 4.55 34.94
N LEU A 479 -1.14 3.89 34.46
CA LEU A 479 -2.49 4.13 34.95
C LEU A 479 -2.71 3.44 36.33
N SER A 480 -3.77 3.82 37.04
CA SER A 480 -4.08 3.28 38.35
C SER A 480 -4.30 1.75 38.38
N ASN A 481 -4.57 1.14 37.24
CA ASN A 481 -4.72 -0.31 37.08
C ASN A 481 -3.46 -1.04 36.61
N GLY A 482 -2.31 -0.35 36.49
CA GLY A 482 -1.04 -0.92 36.09
C GLY A 482 -0.78 -0.90 34.56
N ALA A 483 -1.72 -0.41 33.76
CA ALA A 483 -1.53 -0.29 32.31
C ALA A 483 -0.50 0.79 31.98
N LYS A 484 0.45 0.48 31.09
CA LYS A 484 1.54 1.39 30.71
C LYS A 484 1.12 2.34 29.59
N VAL A 485 1.66 3.56 29.63
CA VAL A 485 1.52 4.58 28.58
C VAL A 485 2.91 4.98 28.09
N VAL A 486 3.13 4.97 26.79
CA VAL A 486 4.39 5.42 26.15
C VAL A 486 4.04 6.42 25.06
N LEU A 487 4.50 7.67 25.19
CA LEU A 487 4.18 8.78 24.31
C LEU A 487 5.41 9.28 23.57
N ALA A 488 5.31 9.42 22.25
CA ALA A 488 6.15 10.21 21.36
C ALA A 488 5.42 11.51 20.99
N GLU A 489 5.67 12.59 21.69
CA GLU A 489 5.01 13.88 21.47
C GLU A 489 5.52 14.56 20.20
N ARG A 490 4.60 14.95 19.27
CA ARG A 490 4.91 15.76 18.07
C ARG A 490 3.73 16.66 17.70
N LYS A 491 3.91 17.99 17.78
CA LYS A 491 2.84 19.03 17.69
C LYS A 491 2.72 19.70 16.32
N ASN A 492 3.00 19.03 15.24
CA ASN A 492 2.98 19.66 13.91
C ASN A 492 1.62 19.61 13.20
N ILE A 493 0.71 18.74 13.63
CA ILE A 493 -0.66 18.60 13.10
C ILE A 493 -1.60 18.12 14.22
N PRO A 494 -2.90 18.48 14.19
CA PRO A 494 -3.86 18.14 15.25
C PRO A 494 -4.37 16.70 15.15
N LEU A 495 -3.45 15.73 15.13
CA LEU A 495 -3.73 14.29 15.07
C LEU A 495 -3.09 13.55 16.24
N VAL A 496 -3.75 12.48 16.67
CA VAL A 496 -3.21 11.51 17.62
C VAL A 496 -3.35 10.11 17.02
N GLU A 497 -2.20 9.45 16.93
CA GLU A 497 -2.07 8.04 16.56
C GLU A 497 -1.83 7.22 17.83
N MET A 498 -2.61 6.18 18.03
CA MET A 498 -2.49 5.33 19.22
C MET A 498 -2.54 3.86 18.83
N ASN A 499 -1.82 3.04 19.56
CA ASN A 499 -1.97 1.59 19.53
C ASN A 499 -2.22 1.09 20.97
N ILE A 500 -3.36 0.46 21.19
CA ILE A 500 -3.64 -0.25 22.43
C ILE A 500 -3.17 -1.68 22.22
N GLN A 501 -1.97 -1.98 22.72
CA GLN A 501 -1.25 -3.22 22.45
C GLN A 501 -1.38 -4.17 23.61
N PHE A 502 -1.78 -5.41 23.33
CA PHE A 502 -1.93 -6.51 24.29
C PHE A 502 -0.82 -7.54 24.06
N ASP A 503 -0.22 -7.98 25.14
CA ASP A 503 0.83 -9.00 25.12
C ASP A 503 0.23 -10.42 24.96
N PHE A 504 -0.55 -10.60 23.90
CA PHE A 504 -1.23 -11.83 23.53
C PHE A 504 -1.44 -11.89 22.01
N GLY A 505 -0.68 -12.68 21.29
CA GLY A 505 -0.82 -12.92 19.87
C GLY A 505 -1.45 -14.27 19.55
N TYR A 506 -1.65 -14.55 18.25
CA TYR A 506 -2.23 -15.83 17.84
C TYR A 506 -1.32 -17.04 18.10
N ALA A 507 -0.04 -16.86 18.43
CA ALA A 507 0.83 -17.93 18.93
C ALA A 507 0.33 -18.53 20.24
N GLN A 508 -0.52 -17.80 20.99
CA GLN A 508 -1.10 -18.26 22.24
C GLN A 508 -2.33 -19.18 22.05
N GLU A 509 -2.83 -19.34 20.83
CA GLU A 509 -3.97 -20.20 20.47
C GLU A 509 -3.69 -21.68 20.73
N ASP A 510 -4.73 -22.47 21.01
CA ASP A 510 -4.67 -23.93 21.03
C ASP A 510 -4.76 -24.50 19.60
N ALA A 511 -4.38 -25.77 19.41
CA ALA A 511 -4.33 -26.38 18.08
C ALA A 511 -5.70 -26.41 17.36
N ASP A 512 -6.80 -26.43 18.09
CA ASP A 512 -8.17 -26.39 17.57
C ASP A 512 -8.76 -24.98 17.44
N GLN A 513 -7.97 -23.93 17.75
CA GLN A 513 -8.40 -22.53 17.81
C GLN A 513 -7.71 -21.64 16.77
N ILE A 514 -7.09 -22.24 15.74
CA ILE A 514 -6.35 -21.49 14.71
C ILE A 514 -7.20 -20.39 14.10
N GLY A 515 -6.78 -19.13 14.27
CA GLY A 515 -7.44 -17.95 13.76
C GLY A 515 -8.54 -17.37 14.67
N TYR A 516 -8.77 -17.92 15.86
CA TYR A 516 -9.76 -17.40 16.80
C TYR A 516 -9.43 -16.01 17.30
N THR A 517 -8.15 -15.74 17.60
CA THR A 517 -7.71 -14.43 18.10
C THR A 517 -7.96 -13.35 17.07
N ASN A 518 -7.56 -13.59 15.82
CA ASN A 518 -7.83 -12.65 14.73
C ASN A 518 -9.33 -12.47 14.49
N PHE A 519 -10.10 -13.56 14.44
CA PHE A 519 -11.55 -13.48 14.27
C PHE A 519 -12.21 -12.73 15.44
N MET A 520 -11.75 -12.94 16.67
CA MET A 520 -12.22 -12.21 17.85
C MET A 520 -11.91 -10.71 17.74
N MET A 521 -10.71 -10.36 17.28
CA MET A 521 -10.35 -8.97 17.05
C MET A 521 -11.24 -8.34 15.95
N ASP A 522 -11.47 -9.04 14.83
CA ASP A 522 -12.37 -8.59 13.75
C ASP A 522 -13.84 -8.41 14.23
N MET A 523 -14.22 -9.04 15.34
CA MET A 523 -15.57 -8.97 15.90
C MET A 523 -15.77 -7.88 16.97
N LEU A 524 -14.73 -7.17 17.40
CA LEU A 524 -14.82 -6.20 18.50
C LEU A 524 -15.75 -5.02 18.20
N ASN A 525 -15.84 -4.60 16.94
CA ASN A 525 -16.72 -3.53 16.49
C ASN A 525 -18.02 -4.05 15.84
N GLU A 526 -18.26 -5.36 15.83
CA GLU A 526 -19.46 -5.97 15.24
C GLU A 526 -20.66 -6.06 16.21
N GLY A 527 -20.54 -5.44 17.38
CA GLY A 527 -21.60 -5.31 18.36
C GLY A 527 -21.05 -5.19 19.78
N THR A 528 -21.43 -4.11 20.43
CA THR A 528 -21.07 -3.81 21.83
C THR A 528 -22.32 -3.73 22.71
N LYS A 529 -22.15 -3.48 23.99
CA LYS A 529 -23.33 -3.24 24.88
C LYS A 529 -24.14 -2.01 24.47
N LYS A 530 -23.48 -0.99 23.87
CA LYS A 530 -24.07 0.30 23.57
C LYS A 530 -24.44 0.45 22.09
N TYR A 531 -23.70 -0.19 21.20
CA TYR A 531 -23.80 0.00 19.76
C TYR A 531 -23.95 -1.35 19.05
N SER A 532 -24.87 -1.44 18.10
CA SER A 532 -24.84 -2.46 17.06
C SER A 532 -23.65 -2.23 16.12
N SER A 533 -23.34 -3.17 15.24
CA SER A 533 -22.28 -3.04 14.23
C SER A 533 -22.43 -1.77 13.39
N LEU A 534 -23.63 -1.48 12.91
CA LEU A 534 -23.92 -0.30 12.09
C LEU A 534 -23.82 1.02 12.87
N GLU A 535 -24.34 1.06 14.11
CA GLU A 535 -24.23 2.25 14.97
C GLU A 535 -22.80 2.54 15.37
N PHE A 536 -21.98 1.51 15.59
CA PHE A 536 -20.56 1.67 15.89
C PHE A 536 -19.83 2.36 14.72
N ASP A 537 -20.05 1.87 13.51
CA ASP A 537 -19.46 2.39 12.28
C ASP A 537 -19.92 3.84 12.00
N GLU A 538 -21.21 4.12 12.22
CA GLU A 538 -21.78 5.46 12.08
C GLU A 538 -21.14 6.48 13.04
N VAL A 539 -20.91 6.10 14.29
CA VAL A 539 -20.24 6.98 15.27
C VAL A 539 -18.79 7.18 14.89
N LEU A 540 -18.06 6.11 14.52
CA LEU A 540 -16.66 6.19 14.11
C LEU A 540 -16.49 7.12 12.88
N ASP A 541 -17.36 6.96 11.88
CA ASP A 541 -17.38 7.80 10.69
C ASP A 541 -17.62 9.28 11.00
N SER A 542 -18.59 9.57 11.89
CA SER A 542 -18.91 10.96 12.28
C SER A 542 -17.76 11.66 13.00
N LEU A 543 -16.87 10.91 13.65
CA LEU A 543 -15.67 11.44 14.31
C LEU A 543 -14.50 11.66 13.33
N GLY A 544 -14.61 11.22 12.07
CA GLY A 544 -13.48 11.22 11.12
C GLY A 544 -12.29 10.39 11.62
N ALA A 545 -12.55 9.43 12.52
CA ALA A 545 -11.53 8.58 13.11
C ALA A 545 -11.40 7.26 12.34
N ASN A 546 -10.24 6.63 12.48
CA ASN A 546 -10.03 5.26 12.01
C ASN A 546 -9.72 4.36 13.21
N MET A 547 -10.28 3.18 13.21
CA MET A 547 -10.00 2.17 14.23
C MET A 547 -9.79 0.82 13.55
N GLY A 548 -8.62 0.21 13.78
CA GLY A 548 -8.27 -1.11 13.25
C GLY A 548 -8.03 -2.10 14.36
N PHE A 549 -8.41 -3.35 14.13
CA PHE A 549 -8.27 -4.44 15.08
C PHE A 549 -7.45 -5.55 14.45
N GLY A 550 -6.49 -6.12 15.18
CA GLY A 550 -5.66 -7.17 14.62
C GLY A 550 -4.84 -7.93 15.66
N SER A 551 -4.25 -9.03 15.22
CA SER A 551 -3.33 -9.82 16.01
C SER A 551 -2.19 -10.33 15.15
N ASP A 552 -0.97 -10.19 15.66
CA ASP A 552 0.25 -10.75 15.10
C ASP A 552 0.66 -12.01 15.88
N LEU A 553 1.84 -12.56 15.58
CA LEU A 553 2.38 -13.72 16.29
C LEU A 553 2.32 -13.55 17.81
N ASP A 554 2.87 -12.45 18.31
CA ASP A 554 3.17 -12.25 19.73
C ASP A 554 2.22 -11.26 20.41
N THR A 555 1.52 -10.42 19.66
CA THR A 555 0.68 -9.33 20.20
C THR A 555 -0.66 -9.20 19.48
N SER A 556 -1.67 -8.70 20.20
CA SER A 556 -2.90 -8.18 19.61
C SER A 556 -2.99 -6.67 19.80
N TYR A 557 -3.70 -5.97 18.94
CA TYR A 557 -3.75 -4.52 19.01
C TYR A 557 -5.07 -3.91 18.52
N VAL A 558 -5.38 -2.76 19.10
CA VAL A 558 -6.39 -1.84 18.55
C VAL A 558 -5.65 -0.55 18.15
N SER A 559 -5.57 -0.30 16.85
CA SER A 559 -4.95 0.91 16.30
C SER A 559 -6.00 2.01 16.15
N ILE A 560 -5.68 3.22 16.54
CA ILE A 560 -6.57 4.39 16.49
C ILE A 560 -5.83 5.54 15.83
N SER A 561 -6.49 6.19 14.88
CA SER A 561 -6.10 7.47 14.30
C SER A 561 -7.26 8.45 14.46
N SER A 562 -7.07 9.51 15.22
CA SER A 562 -8.15 10.46 15.54
C SER A 562 -7.66 11.91 15.45
N LEU A 563 -8.54 12.82 15.00
CA LEU A 563 -8.36 14.23 15.23
C LEU A 563 -8.27 14.49 16.74
N LYS A 564 -7.40 15.42 17.17
CA LYS A 564 -7.23 15.75 18.60
C LYS A 564 -8.54 16.19 19.23
N SER A 565 -9.36 16.96 18.49
CA SER A 565 -10.69 17.43 18.94
C SER A 565 -11.68 16.30 19.25
N ASN A 566 -11.55 15.15 18.59
CA ASN A 566 -12.51 14.05 18.65
C ASN A 566 -11.95 12.83 19.42
N LEU A 567 -10.77 12.99 20.03
CA LEU A 567 -10.06 11.88 20.69
C LEU A 567 -10.83 11.33 21.89
N ASP A 568 -11.49 12.17 22.68
CA ASP A 568 -12.21 11.74 23.87
C ASP A 568 -13.37 10.79 23.51
N GLU A 569 -14.17 11.16 22.50
CA GLU A 569 -15.27 10.37 21.99
C GLU A 569 -14.77 9.11 21.26
N THR A 570 -13.66 9.22 20.52
CA THR A 570 -13.02 8.06 19.88
C THR A 570 -12.55 7.02 20.90
N LEU A 571 -12.01 7.47 22.04
CA LEU A 571 -11.62 6.59 23.14
C LEU A 571 -12.83 5.96 23.85
N ASP A 572 -13.97 6.64 23.93
CA ASP A 572 -15.21 6.02 24.42
C ASP A 572 -15.66 4.87 23.52
N LEU A 573 -15.54 5.06 22.20
CA LEU A 573 -15.88 4.03 21.23
C LEU A 573 -14.91 2.83 21.32
N ALA A 574 -13.59 3.11 21.44
CA ALA A 574 -12.58 2.07 21.66
C ALA A 574 -12.82 1.27 22.94
N LYS A 575 -13.20 1.95 24.02
CA LYS A 575 -13.56 1.32 25.29
C LYS A 575 -14.75 0.37 25.13
N GLU A 576 -15.79 0.79 24.42
CA GLU A 576 -16.96 -0.07 24.15
C GLU A 576 -16.54 -1.34 23.38
N ALA A 577 -15.72 -1.21 22.34
CA ALA A 577 -15.21 -2.35 21.57
C ALA A 577 -14.35 -3.30 22.40
N ILE A 578 -13.42 -2.76 23.20
CA ILE A 578 -12.46 -3.56 23.97
C ILE A 578 -13.09 -4.20 25.20
N MET A 579 -13.90 -3.45 25.96
CA MET A 579 -14.36 -3.91 27.27
C MET A 579 -15.76 -4.55 27.24
N PHE A 580 -16.57 -4.24 26.25
CA PHE A 580 -17.98 -4.60 26.21
C PHE A 580 -18.49 -5.22 24.91
N PRO A 581 -17.67 -5.99 24.15
CA PRO A 581 -18.16 -6.65 22.94
C PRO A 581 -19.22 -7.69 23.32
N THR A 582 -20.23 -7.88 22.47
CA THR A 582 -21.34 -8.82 22.71
C THR A 582 -21.28 -10.08 21.87
N PHE A 583 -20.47 -10.05 20.78
CA PHE A 583 -20.32 -11.16 19.83
C PHE A 583 -21.66 -11.74 19.35
N PRO A 584 -22.50 -10.95 18.65
CA PRO A 584 -23.81 -11.41 18.18
C PRO A 584 -23.64 -12.57 17.19
N GLU A 585 -24.46 -13.63 17.33
CA GLU A 585 -24.37 -14.81 16.45
C GLU A 585 -24.69 -14.46 14.98
N THR A 586 -25.51 -13.44 14.72
CA THR A 586 -25.78 -12.93 13.36
C THR A 586 -24.53 -12.37 12.71
N GLU A 587 -23.77 -11.54 13.44
CA GLU A 587 -22.50 -10.96 12.93
C GLU A 587 -21.41 -12.03 12.83
N ILE A 588 -21.34 -12.96 13.79
CA ILE A 588 -20.44 -14.12 13.69
C ILE A 588 -20.71 -14.88 12.41
N ALA A 589 -21.97 -15.13 12.07
CA ALA A 589 -22.32 -15.85 10.84
C ALA A 589 -21.87 -15.06 9.59
N ARG A 590 -22.08 -13.74 9.55
CA ARG A 590 -21.69 -12.86 8.46
C ARG A 590 -20.17 -12.82 8.28
N ILE A 591 -19.42 -12.50 9.34
CA ILE A 591 -17.94 -12.42 9.30
C ILE A 591 -17.33 -13.80 8.98
N LYS A 592 -17.93 -14.87 9.51
CA LYS A 592 -17.52 -16.24 9.20
C LYS A 592 -17.62 -16.54 7.69
N ASN A 593 -18.73 -16.17 7.05
CA ASN A 593 -18.90 -16.36 5.61
C ASN A 593 -17.86 -15.54 4.82
N GLN A 594 -17.61 -14.30 5.20
CA GLN A 594 -16.59 -13.46 4.57
C GLN A 594 -15.17 -14.05 4.73
N THR A 595 -14.83 -14.50 5.94
CA THR A 595 -13.53 -15.13 6.24
C THR A 595 -13.35 -16.43 5.46
N LEU A 596 -14.36 -17.30 5.41
CA LEU A 596 -14.30 -18.53 4.62
C LEU A 596 -14.18 -18.27 3.12
N ALA A 597 -14.87 -17.25 2.61
CA ALA A 597 -14.70 -16.83 1.21
C ALA A 597 -13.27 -16.28 0.93
N ALA A 598 -12.69 -15.54 1.87
CA ALA A 598 -11.30 -15.07 1.76
C ALA A 598 -10.29 -16.24 1.79
N LEU A 599 -10.48 -17.21 2.69
CA LEU A 599 -9.67 -18.43 2.73
C LEU A 599 -9.80 -19.22 1.41
N LYS A 600 -11.01 -19.29 0.86
CA LYS A 600 -11.23 -19.96 -0.43
C LYS A 600 -10.52 -19.22 -1.59
N ARG A 601 -10.57 -17.89 -1.63
CA ARG A 601 -9.81 -17.10 -2.63
C ARG A 601 -8.31 -17.36 -2.55
N ALA A 602 -7.77 -17.46 -1.32
CA ALA A 602 -6.35 -17.73 -1.11
C ALA A 602 -5.86 -19.07 -1.71
N GLU A 603 -6.76 -20.07 -1.91
CA GLU A 603 -6.45 -21.34 -2.57
C GLU A 603 -6.22 -21.23 -4.08
N PHE A 604 -6.53 -20.07 -4.68
CA PHE A 604 -6.27 -19.81 -6.11
C PHE A 604 -4.93 -19.10 -6.37
N GLN A 605 -4.27 -18.56 -5.36
CA GLN A 605 -3.03 -17.81 -5.50
C GLN A 605 -1.84 -18.67 -5.04
N PRO A 606 -0.85 -19.00 -5.91
CA PRO A 606 0.29 -19.84 -5.55
C PRO A 606 1.07 -19.32 -4.34
N GLY A 607 1.30 -18.01 -4.24
CA GLY A 607 1.95 -17.38 -3.10
C GLY A 607 1.17 -17.54 -1.80
N SER A 608 -0.15 -17.38 -1.82
CA SER A 608 -1.01 -17.59 -0.65
C SER A 608 -0.99 -19.04 -0.18
N ILE A 609 -1.02 -19.99 -1.12
CA ILE A 609 -0.88 -21.43 -0.83
C ILE A 609 0.47 -21.70 -0.14
N ALA A 610 1.57 -21.15 -0.67
CA ALA A 610 2.88 -21.31 -0.09
C ALA A 610 2.95 -20.76 1.35
N PHE A 611 2.48 -19.53 1.59
CA PHE A 611 2.52 -18.93 2.93
C PHE A 611 1.58 -19.59 3.94
N ARG A 612 0.51 -20.25 3.50
CA ARG A 612 -0.38 -21.03 4.38
C ARG A 612 0.29 -22.29 4.95
N ASN A 613 1.28 -22.82 4.25
CA ASN A 613 1.88 -24.10 4.59
C ASN A 613 3.30 -23.97 5.18
N ILE A 614 4.08 -22.97 4.75
CA ILE A 614 5.51 -22.87 5.10
C ILE A 614 5.76 -22.79 6.62
N GLY A 615 4.86 -22.16 7.39
CA GLY A 615 4.97 -22.08 8.85
C GLY A 615 5.00 -23.46 9.50
N ASN A 616 4.03 -24.31 9.16
CA ASN A 616 3.97 -25.68 9.69
C ASN A 616 5.20 -26.51 9.28
N LEU A 617 5.70 -26.31 8.07
CA LEU A 617 6.87 -27.03 7.55
C LEU A 617 8.18 -26.61 8.24
N LEU A 618 8.28 -25.36 8.69
CA LEU A 618 9.47 -24.83 9.37
C LEU A 618 9.45 -25.10 10.87
N TYR A 619 8.32 -24.86 11.51
CA TYR A 619 8.23 -24.93 12.98
C TYR A 619 7.65 -26.27 13.47
N GLY A 620 6.90 -26.98 12.64
CA GLY A 620 6.12 -28.16 13.01
C GLY A 620 4.66 -27.78 13.39
N GLU A 621 3.74 -28.73 13.20
CA GLU A 621 2.30 -28.52 13.37
C GLU A 621 1.88 -28.14 14.79
N ASP A 622 2.58 -28.66 15.80
CA ASP A 622 2.28 -28.39 17.22
C ASP A 622 2.95 -27.13 17.76
N HIS A 623 3.85 -26.52 17.00
CA HIS A 623 4.57 -25.32 17.42
C HIS A 623 3.69 -24.07 17.37
N PRO A 624 3.71 -23.16 18.38
CA PRO A 624 2.93 -21.93 18.37
C PRO A 624 3.05 -21.09 17.10
N TYR A 625 4.26 -20.98 16.54
CA TYR A 625 4.53 -20.21 15.31
C TYR A 625 4.28 -21.00 14.02
N GLY A 626 4.05 -22.29 14.09
CA GLY A 626 3.57 -23.10 12.97
C GLY A 626 2.10 -22.84 12.63
N LYS A 627 1.31 -22.41 13.60
CA LYS A 627 -0.13 -22.20 13.51
C LYS A 627 -0.45 -20.84 12.93
N LEU A 628 -0.31 -20.66 11.62
CA LEU A 628 -0.66 -19.41 10.97
C LEU A 628 -2.19 -19.24 10.88
N ARG A 629 -2.69 -18.02 11.07
CA ARG A 629 -4.13 -17.66 11.02
C ARG A 629 -4.86 -18.11 9.74
N ILE A 630 -4.11 -18.33 8.65
CA ILE A 630 -4.59 -18.79 7.34
C ILE A 630 -4.09 -20.18 6.99
N GLY A 631 -3.47 -20.90 7.93
CA GLY A 631 -2.86 -22.22 7.74
C GLY A 631 -3.86 -23.35 7.49
N SER A 632 -3.31 -24.55 7.32
CA SER A 632 -4.11 -25.79 7.28
C SER A 632 -4.88 -25.93 8.61
N GLY A 633 -6.16 -26.28 8.56
CA GLY A 633 -7.02 -26.35 9.76
C GLY A 633 -7.77 -25.05 10.08
N ALA A 634 -7.33 -23.85 9.64
CA ALA A 634 -8.04 -22.60 9.88
C ALA A 634 -9.51 -22.64 9.43
N THR A 635 -9.80 -23.23 8.28
CA THR A 635 -11.16 -23.39 7.75
C THR A 635 -12.07 -24.14 8.71
N GLN A 636 -11.59 -25.25 9.33
CA GLN A 636 -12.38 -26.04 10.27
C GLN A 636 -12.54 -25.32 11.61
N ALA A 637 -11.49 -24.67 12.12
CA ALA A 637 -11.53 -23.86 13.31
C ALA A 637 -12.54 -22.71 13.18
N ILE A 638 -12.48 -21.92 12.10
CA ILE A 638 -13.42 -20.81 11.82
C ILE A 638 -14.88 -21.30 11.75
N LYS A 639 -15.16 -22.43 11.09
CA LYS A 639 -16.51 -23.02 11.06
C LYS A 639 -17.05 -23.31 12.46
N SER A 640 -16.20 -23.63 13.43
CA SER A 640 -16.59 -24.00 14.79
C SER A 640 -16.78 -22.81 15.76
N ILE A 641 -16.45 -21.58 15.35
CA ILE A 641 -16.56 -20.35 16.16
C ILE A 641 -18.03 -20.11 16.55
N ASN A 642 -18.23 -19.63 17.77
CA ASN A 642 -19.49 -19.13 18.31
C ASN A 642 -19.22 -18.07 19.39
N SER A 643 -20.24 -17.35 19.84
CA SER A 643 -20.15 -16.28 20.84
C SER A 643 -19.42 -16.69 22.12
N LYS A 644 -19.70 -17.91 22.65
CA LYS A 644 -19.05 -18.41 23.86
C LYS A 644 -17.53 -18.59 23.67
N LYS A 645 -17.09 -19.14 22.53
CA LYS A 645 -15.68 -19.34 22.24
C LYS A 645 -14.95 -17.99 22.07
N LEU A 646 -15.58 -17.03 21.39
CA LEU A 646 -15.03 -15.67 21.26
C LEU A 646 -14.95 -14.96 22.61
N SER A 647 -15.97 -15.06 23.46
CA SER A 647 -15.94 -14.50 24.82
C SER A 647 -14.83 -15.09 25.67
N ASN A 648 -14.49 -16.37 25.47
CA ASN A 648 -13.41 -17.02 26.21
C ASN A 648 -12.04 -16.49 25.78
N ILE A 649 -11.74 -16.44 24.45
CA ILE A 649 -10.47 -15.93 23.92
C ILE A 649 -10.32 -14.43 24.22
N HIS A 650 -11.41 -13.64 24.14
CA HIS A 650 -11.44 -12.23 24.50
C HIS A 650 -10.94 -11.98 25.95
N LYS A 651 -11.41 -12.75 26.90
CA LYS A 651 -11.00 -12.63 28.33
C LYS A 651 -9.53 -12.98 28.54
N LEU A 652 -8.96 -13.86 27.71
CA LEU A 652 -7.57 -14.24 27.78
C LEU A 652 -6.69 -13.17 27.10
N ALA A 653 -7.07 -12.76 25.92
CA ALA A 653 -6.27 -11.90 25.05
C ALA A 653 -6.28 -10.42 25.49
N LEU A 654 -7.46 -9.86 25.82
CA LEU A 654 -7.62 -8.45 26.15
C LEU A 654 -7.64 -8.26 27.69
N ASN A 655 -6.45 -8.41 28.27
CA ASN A 655 -6.26 -8.34 29.72
C ASN A 655 -5.53 -7.03 30.10
N PRO A 656 -6.08 -6.22 31.03
CA PRO A 656 -5.45 -4.94 31.42
C PRO A 656 -4.06 -5.10 32.06
N ASN A 657 -3.72 -6.27 32.61
CA ASN A 657 -2.38 -6.51 33.17
C ASN A 657 -1.27 -6.62 32.11
N HIS A 658 -1.65 -6.79 30.85
CA HIS A 658 -0.73 -6.98 29.71
C HIS A 658 -0.94 -5.94 28.61
N VAL A 659 -1.53 -4.77 28.94
CA VAL A 659 -1.80 -3.70 27.98
C VAL A 659 -0.78 -2.57 28.07
N THR A 660 -0.33 -2.10 26.92
CA THR A 660 0.45 -0.87 26.79
C THR A 660 -0.20 0.04 25.76
N PHE A 661 -0.44 1.29 26.12
CA PHE A 661 -0.89 2.35 25.22
C PHE A 661 0.33 3.02 24.61
N THR A 662 0.57 2.82 23.32
CA THR A 662 1.63 3.50 22.57
C THR A 662 1.04 4.64 21.77
N VAL A 663 1.48 5.86 22.00
CA VAL A 663 0.86 7.09 21.51
C VAL A 663 1.88 7.94 20.76
N ALA A 664 1.49 8.53 19.64
CA ALA A 664 2.26 9.57 18.94
C ALA A 664 1.31 10.67 18.47
N GLY A 665 1.64 11.94 18.71
CA GLY A 665 0.79 13.02 18.22
C GLY A 665 0.87 14.32 18.98
N ASP A 666 -0.06 15.21 18.66
CA ASP A 666 -0.25 16.52 19.30
C ASP A 666 -1.03 16.38 20.62
N ILE A 667 -0.41 15.73 21.59
CA ILE A 667 -0.97 15.57 22.92
C ILE A 667 0.16 15.51 23.95
N THR A 668 -0.04 16.07 25.13
CA THR A 668 0.90 15.96 26.23
C THR A 668 0.68 14.69 27.04
N LEU A 669 1.70 14.27 27.82
CA LEU A 669 1.57 13.08 28.67
C LEU A 669 0.42 13.22 29.69
N ASP A 670 0.28 14.39 30.32
CA ASP A 670 -0.77 14.64 31.32
C ASP A 670 -2.16 14.60 30.69
N GLU A 671 -2.35 15.16 29.47
CA GLU A 671 -3.61 15.10 28.74
C GLU A 671 -4.00 13.65 28.42
N ILE A 672 -3.10 12.88 27.80
CA ILE A 672 -3.43 11.50 27.39
C ILE A 672 -3.60 10.58 28.58
N VAL A 673 -2.79 10.70 29.65
CA VAL A 673 -2.94 9.91 30.87
C VAL A 673 -4.30 10.21 31.54
N SER A 674 -4.70 11.50 31.61
CA SER A 674 -6.02 11.87 32.16
C SER A 674 -7.17 11.26 31.38
N LEU A 675 -7.11 11.29 30.05
CA LEU A 675 -8.11 10.68 29.18
C LEU A 675 -8.16 9.16 29.38
N LEU A 676 -7.00 8.47 29.27
CA LEU A 676 -6.91 7.03 29.43
C LEU A 676 -7.32 6.56 30.82
N GLU A 677 -6.94 7.29 31.88
CA GLU A 677 -7.38 6.99 33.26
C GLU A 677 -8.91 7.07 33.37
N SER A 678 -9.53 8.10 32.78
CA SER A 678 -10.99 8.26 32.79
C SER A 678 -11.74 7.11 32.09
N LYS A 679 -11.16 6.58 31.00
CA LYS A 679 -11.78 5.54 30.16
C LYS A 679 -11.44 4.13 30.63
N PHE A 680 -10.17 3.86 30.97
CA PHE A 680 -9.61 2.52 31.19
C PHE A 680 -9.09 2.29 32.63
N GLY A 681 -8.90 3.31 33.47
CA GLY A 681 -8.32 3.16 34.81
C GLY A 681 -9.11 2.23 35.75
N LYS A 682 -10.41 2.07 35.51
CA LYS A 682 -11.27 1.13 36.25
C LYS A 682 -11.35 -0.27 35.62
N TRP A 683 -10.64 -0.50 34.52
CA TRP A 683 -10.61 -1.81 33.91
C TRP A 683 -9.75 -2.75 34.72
N THR A 684 -10.35 -3.79 35.31
CA THR A 684 -9.70 -4.77 36.18
C THR A 684 -9.80 -6.16 35.58
N SER A 685 -8.73 -6.93 35.66
CA SER A 685 -8.70 -8.32 35.24
C SER A 685 -9.21 -9.28 36.32
N GLY A 686 -9.84 -10.38 35.89
CA GLY A 686 -10.25 -11.50 36.76
C GLY A 686 -9.19 -12.60 36.90
N SER A 687 -8.17 -12.66 36.09
CA SER A 687 -7.13 -13.72 36.16
C SER A 687 -5.81 -13.27 35.54
N ASN A 688 -4.69 -13.62 36.16
CA ASN A 688 -3.37 -13.60 35.53
C ASN A 688 -3.29 -14.83 34.60
N THR A 689 -3.03 -14.61 33.32
CA THR A 689 -2.81 -15.68 32.35
C THR A 689 -1.32 -15.71 32.01
N ASP A 690 -0.64 -16.80 32.41
CA ASP A 690 0.74 -17.02 31.97
C ASP A 690 0.76 -17.27 30.45
N LEU A 691 1.60 -16.52 29.76
CA LEU A 691 1.79 -16.71 28.31
C LEU A 691 2.50 -18.04 28.03
N LYS A 692 2.13 -18.70 26.92
CA LYS A 692 2.78 -19.95 26.49
C LYS A 692 4.25 -19.69 26.18
N ASN A 693 5.11 -20.59 26.64
CA ASN A 693 6.49 -20.61 26.25
C ASN A 693 6.60 -20.94 24.75
N ILE A 694 7.47 -20.24 24.03
CA ILE A 694 7.79 -20.51 22.62
C ILE A 694 9.03 -21.39 22.58
N PRO A 695 8.93 -22.69 22.29
CA PRO A 695 10.07 -23.58 22.30
C PRO A 695 10.99 -23.34 21.09
N ASN A 696 12.27 -23.69 21.19
CA ASN A 696 13.17 -23.67 20.04
C ASN A 696 13.03 -24.96 19.22
N VAL A 697 13.10 -24.81 17.89
CA VAL A 697 13.05 -25.89 16.91
C VAL A 697 14.43 -26.07 16.30
N ALA A 698 14.92 -27.30 16.21
CA ALA A 698 16.15 -27.61 15.50
C ALA A 698 15.92 -27.55 13.98
N LEU A 699 16.95 -27.11 13.23
CA LEU A 699 16.92 -27.21 11.79
C LEU A 699 16.90 -28.70 11.35
N PRO A 700 16.27 -29.01 10.21
CA PRO A 700 16.28 -30.38 9.69
C PRO A 700 17.72 -30.85 9.37
N GLU A 701 18.00 -32.15 9.49
CA GLU A 701 19.33 -32.70 9.20
C GLU A 701 19.74 -32.58 7.73
N LYS A 702 18.75 -32.56 6.81
CA LYS A 702 18.92 -32.48 5.36
C LYS A 702 17.83 -31.55 4.78
N ARG A 703 18.08 -31.06 3.56
CA ARG A 703 17.06 -30.35 2.77
C ARG A 703 15.78 -31.16 2.68
N LYS A 704 14.63 -30.45 2.86
CA LYS A 704 13.30 -31.00 2.61
C LYS A 704 12.67 -30.23 1.46
N VAL A 705 12.05 -30.94 0.53
CA VAL A 705 11.44 -30.35 -0.65
C VAL A 705 9.96 -30.75 -0.71
N TYR A 706 9.09 -29.80 -0.68
CA TYR A 706 7.64 -29.99 -0.75
C TYR A 706 7.08 -29.37 -2.02
N LEU A 707 6.19 -30.08 -2.68
CA LEU A 707 5.50 -29.61 -3.88
C LEU A 707 4.00 -29.57 -3.63
N ILE A 708 3.34 -28.52 -4.07
CA ILE A 708 1.87 -28.41 -4.11
C ILE A 708 1.44 -28.17 -5.54
N ASN A 709 0.47 -28.98 -6.01
CA ASN A 709 -0.01 -28.87 -7.36
C ASN A 709 -0.95 -27.68 -7.54
N LYS A 710 -0.60 -26.81 -8.47
CA LYS A 710 -1.48 -25.75 -9.00
C LYS A 710 -1.57 -25.92 -10.51
N PRO A 711 -2.54 -26.73 -11.01
CA PRO A 711 -2.65 -27.00 -12.43
C PRO A 711 -2.75 -25.72 -13.25
N ASN A 712 -2.01 -25.68 -14.34
CA ASN A 712 -2.05 -24.58 -15.29
C ASN A 712 -1.50 -23.25 -14.74
N ALA A 713 -0.75 -23.24 -13.65
CA ALA A 713 -0.07 -22.04 -13.19
C ALA A 713 1.00 -21.61 -14.19
N GLU A 714 0.98 -20.35 -14.61
CA GLU A 714 1.98 -19.78 -15.51
C GLU A 714 3.27 -19.43 -14.77
N GLN A 715 3.17 -19.22 -13.48
CA GLN A 715 4.30 -19.00 -12.58
C GLN A 715 4.28 -20.04 -11.46
N SER A 716 5.46 -20.55 -11.13
CA SER A 716 5.70 -21.26 -9.89
C SER A 716 6.05 -20.28 -8.78
N TYR A 717 5.57 -20.52 -7.57
CA TYR A 717 5.95 -19.76 -6.41
C TYR A 717 6.89 -20.57 -5.53
N ILE A 718 8.17 -20.19 -5.52
CA ILE A 718 9.22 -20.85 -4.74
C ILE A 718 9.31 -20.12 -3.39
N VAL A 719 9.21 -20.87 -2.30
CA VAL A 719 9.57 -20.42 -0.95
C VAL A 719 10.62 -21.38 -0.41
N ALA A 720 11.76 -20.84 0.02
CA ALA A 720 12.82 -21.65 0.62
C ALA A 720 13.40 -20.94 1.84
N GLY A 721 13.75 -21.67 2.88
CA GLY A 721 14.34 -21.01 4.03
C GLY A 721 14.49 -21.87 5.27
N GLN A 722 14.77 -21.20 6.37
CA GLN A 722 15.09 -21.77 7.65
C GLN A 722 14.69 -20.85 8.82
N LEU A 723 14.88 -21.33 10.05
CA LEU A 723 14.73 -20.54 11.26
C LEU A 723 16.06 -19.88 11.66
N LEU A 724 15.95 -18.67 12.21
CA LEU A 724 17.02 -17.84 12.76
C LEU A 724 16.73 -17.54 14.24
N PRO A 725 17.71 -16.99 15.01
CA PRO A 725 17.47 -16.49 16.35
C PRO A 725 16.32 -15.47 16.41
N PRO A 726 15.74 -15.24 17.60
CA PRO A 726 14.73 -14.21 17.82
C PRO A 726 15.15 -12.81 17.34
N SER A 727 14.18 -11.92 17.18
CA SER A 727 14.43 -10.48 17.09
C SER A 727 15.02 -9.95 18.41
N ALA A 728 15.52 -8.73 18.41
CA ALA A 728 16.11 -8.05 19.60
C ALA A 728 17.29 -8.80 20.26
N THR A 729 18.06 -9.55 19.50
CA THR A 729 19.33 -10.13 19.97
C THR A 729 20.50 -9.21 19.67
N SER A 730 21.64 -9.42 20.36
CA SER A 730 22.89 -8.68 20.10
C SER A 730 23.45 -8.88 18.67
N GLU A 731 22.98 -9.90 17.95
CA GLU A 731 23.41 -10.22 16.58
C GLU A 731 22.42 -9.70 15.52
N GLU A 732 21.31 -9.08 15.92
CA GLU A 732 20.22 -8.65 15.03
C GLU A 732 20.72 -7.85 13.82
N PHE A 733 21.50 -6.80 14.04
CA PHE A 733 22.02 -5.93 12.98
C PHE A 733 23.06 -6.62 12.09
N LYS A 734 23.84 -7.54 12.64
CA LYS A 734 24.78 -8.35 11.88
C LYS A 734 24.04 -9.33 10.94
N ILE A 735 22.99 -9.99 11.44
CA ILE A 735 22.09 -10.84 10.66
C ILE A 735 21.36 -10.04 9.58
N ASP A 736 20.98 -8.81 9.88
CA ASP A 736 20.31 -7.92 8.98
C ASP A 736 21.18 -7.55 7.76
N TYR A 737 22.48 -7.27 7.97
CA TYR A 737 23.42 -7.04 6.87
C TYR A 737 23.82 -8.32 6.13
N MET A 738 23.91 -9.45 6.82
CA MET A 738 24.05 -10.74 6.18
C MET A 738 22.96 -10.95 5.12
N ASN A 739 21.70 -10.61 5.44
CA ASN A 739 20.59 -10.74 4.52
C ASN A 739 20.55 -9.64 3.45
N TYR A 740 20.99 -8.41 3.77
CA TYR A 740 20.89 -7.25 2.88
C TYR A 740 21.56 -7.50 1.53
N ALA A 741 22.80 -8.02 1.53
CA ALA A 741 23.58 -8.26 0.32
C ALA A 741 23.01 -9.38 -0.55
N ILE A 742 22.55 -10.49 0.06
CA ILE A 742 22.13 -11.67 -0.70
C ILE A 742 20.70 -11.59 -1.23
N GLY A 743 19.74 -10.99 -0.47
CA GLY A 743 18.35 -10.99 -0.86
C GLY A 743 17.49 -9.90 -0.21
N GLY A 744 18.05 -9.05 0.65
CA GLY A 744 17.32 -8.08 1.45
C GLY A 744 17.13 -6.69 0.82
N SER A 745 17.76 -6.38 -0.31
CA SER A 745 17.63 -5.12 -1.04
C SER A 745 17.16 -5.34 -2.48
N PHE A 746 16.79 -4.26 -3.17
CA PHE A 746 16.43 -4.35 -4.59
C PHE A 746 17.63 -4.80 -5.42
N THR A 747 18.80 -4.23 -5.18
CA THR A 747 20.07 -4.58 -5.84
C THR A 747 20.81 -5.75 -5.18
N SER A 748 20.11 -6.59 -4.41
CA SER A 748 20.67 -7.81 -3.82
C SER A 748 20.96 -8.85 -4.90
N ARG A 749 21.93 -9.72 -4.64
CA ARG A 749 22.46 -10.69 -5.61
C ARG A 749 21.38 -11.57 -6.22
N LEU A 750 20.47 -12.14 -5.40
CA LEU A 750 19.35 -12.95 -5.90
C LEU A 750 18.43 -12.19 -6.85
N ASN A 751 18.11 -10.93 -6.51
CA ASN A 751 17.25 -10.12 -7.36
C ASN A 751 17.95 -9.72 -8.67
N MET A 752 19.23 -9.31 -8.59
CA MET A 752 20.02 -8.98 -9.78
C MET A 752 20.19 -10.21 -10.69
N ASN A 753 20.43 -11.41 -10.13
CA ASN A 753 20.53 -12.65 -10.91
C ASN A 753 19.19 -13.00 -11.59
N LEU A 754 18.14 -13.25 -10.80
CA LEU A 754 16.90 -13.84 -11.32
C LEU A 754 15.96 -12.84 -12.00
N ARG A 755 16.03 -11.56 -11.63
CA ARG A 755 15.23 -10.51 -12.25
C ARG A 755 15.97 -9.83 -13.38
N GLU A 756 17.12 -9.21 -13.08
CA GLU A 756 17.82 -8.33 -14.04
C GLU A 756 18.63 -9.14 -15.07
N ASP A 757 19.39 -10.14 -14.63
CA ASP A 757 20.26 -10.94 -15.52
C ASP A 757 19.51 -12.06 -16.26
N LYS A 758 18.53 -12.69 -15.63
CA LYS A 758 17.80 -13.84 -16.20
C LYS A 758 16.39 -13.50 -16.69
N SER A 759 15.78 -12.45 -16.19
CA SER A 759 14.37 -12.04 -16.46
C SER A 759 13.34 -13.17 -16.19
N TRP A 760 13.65 -14.07 -15.25
CA TRP A 760 12.77 -15.19 -14.91
C TRP A 760 11.75 -14.87 -13.84
N SER A 761 11.89 -13.70 -13.20
CA SER A 761 11.04 -13.24 -12.09
C SER A 761 10.83 -11.72 -12.14
N TYR A 762 9.71 -11.24 -11.63
CA TYR A 762 9.52 -9.80 -11.36
C TYR A 762 10.26 -9.33 -10.10
N GLY A 763 10.67 -10.24 -9.23
CA GLY A 763 11.49 -9.93 -8.07
C GLY A 763 11.69 -11.10 -7.14
N VAL A 764 12.91 -11.25 -6.66
CA VAL A 764 13.31 -12.27 -5.69
C VAL A 764 13.83 -11.59 -4.42
N ARG A 765 13.30 -12.00 -3.29
CA ARG A 765 13.63 -11.40 -1.99
C ARG A 765 13.92 -12.47 -0.96
N THR A 766 14.88 -12.19 -0.08
CA THR A 766 14.99 -12.91 1.19
C THR A 766 14.48 -12.03 2.32
N ARG A 767 13.43 -12.48 2.99
CA ARG A 767 12.79 -11.74 4.10
C ARG A 767 13.14 -12.38 5.42
N LEU A 768 13.46 -11.54 6.40
CA LEU A 768 13.55 -11.93 7.80
C LEU A 768 12.20 -11.64 8.46
N GLY A 769 11.60 -12.63 9.08
CA GLY A 769 10.44 -12.41 9.93
C GLY A 769 10.85 -11.69 11.23
N ASP A 770 9.89 -11.12 11.93
CA ASP A 770 10.08 -10.60 13.29
C ASP A 770 9.28 -11.44 14.27
N ALA A 771 9.90 -11.86 15.38
CA ALA A 771 9.27 -12.66 16.42
C ALA A 771 10.07 -12.62 17.73
N ARG A 772 9.39 -12.83 18.86
CA ARG A 772 10.01 -13.01 20.18
C ARG A 772 10.72 -14.35 20.34
N GLY A 773 10.24 -15.40 19.64
CA GLY A 773 10.91 -16.66 19.47
C GLY A 773 11.78 -16.71 18.22
N GLN A 774 12.22 -17.92 17.81
CA GLN A 774 12.93 -18.08 16.53
C GLN A 774 12.10 -17.50 15.38
N ARG A 775 12.74 -16.72 14.50
CA ARG A 775 12.12 -16.08 13.34
C ARG A 775 12.48 -16.77 12.04
N SER A 776 11.63 -16.65 11.04
CA SER A 776 11.90 -17.22 9.73
C SER A 776 12.84 -16.34 8.89
N MET A 777 13.69 -16.98 8.09
CA MET A 777 14.40 -16.40 6.96
C MET A 777 13.87 -17.11 5.71
N LEU A 778 13.20 -16.38 4.81
CA LEU A 778 12.51 -16.94 3.66
C LEU A 778 12.95 -16.25 2.36
N VAL A 779 13.52 -17.02 1.46
CA VAL A 779 13.62 -16.64 0.03
C VAL A 779 12.25 -16.81 -0.59
N THR A 780 11.77 -15.82 -1.30
CA THR A 780 10.53 -15.86 -2.07
C THR A 780 10.80 -15.51 -3.52
N ALA A 781 10.44 -16.38 -4.44
CA ALA A 781 10.69 -16.21 -5.86
C ALA A 781 9.48 -16.69 -6.70
N PRO A 782 8.60 -15.77 -7.13
CA PRO A 782 7.64 -16.03 -8.19
C PRO A 782 8.39 -16.08 -9.52
N VAL A 783 8.45 -17.24 -10.18
CA VAL A 783 9.23 -17.45 -11.40
C VAL A 783 8.38 -18.07 -12.50
N GLN A 784 8.78 -17.87 -13.74
CA GLN A 784 8.15 -18.53 -14.88
C GLN A 784 8.16 -20.06 -14.67
N THR A 785 7.05 -20.74 -15.00
CA THR A 785 6.91 -22.18 -14.71
C THR A 785 7.98 -23.03 -15.41
N ASP A 786 8.35 -22.71 -16.64
CA ASP A 786 9.40 -23.40 -17.41
C ASP A 786 10.83 -23.09 -16.93
N LYS A 787 10.99 -22.14 -16.01
CA LYS A 787 12.26 -21.74 -15.39
C LYS A 787 12.37 -22.12 -13.91
N THR A 788 11.46 -22.94 -13.42
CA THR A 788 11.40 -23.28 -11.99
C THR A 788 12.64 -23.99 -11.50
N SER A 789 13.10 -25.04 -12.21
CA SER A 789 14.28 -25.82 -11.82
C SER A 789 15.56 -25.03 -11.97
N GLU A 790 15.70 -24.24 -13.03
CA GLU A 790 16.84 -23.34 -13.24
C GLU A 790 16.90 -22.27 -12.14
N SER A 791 15.75 -21.66 -11.79
CA SER A 791 15.70 -20.68 -10.70
C SER A 791 16.08 -21.27 -9.35
N ILE A 792 15.67 -22.50 -9.04
CA ILE A 792 16.11 -23.21 -7.83
C ILE A 792 17.64 -23.40 -7.86
N THR A 793 18.19 -23.77 -9.02
CA THR A 793 19.65 -23.95 -9.20
C THR A 793 20.39 -22.63 -8.95
N GLU A 794 19.92 -21.52 -9.52
CA GLU A 794 20.53 -20.20 -9.30
C GLU A 794 20.46 -19.77 -7.84
N ILE A 795 19.32 -19.95 -7.15
CA ILE A 795 19.21 -19.66 -5.71
C ILE A 795 20.25 -20.45 -4.91
N VAL A 796 20.41 -21.74 -5.19
CA VAL A 796 21.40 -22.58 -4.52
C VAL A 796 22.82 -22.09 -4.82
N ASN A 797 23.13 -21.82 -6.08
CA ASN A 797 24.44 -21.34 -6.52
C ASN A 797 24.83 -20.01 -5.85
N GLU A 798 23.89 -19.06 -5.78
CA GLU A 798 24.13 -17.77 -5.13
C GLU A 798 24.45 -17.91 -3.64
N TYR A 799 23.72 -18.75 -2.91
CA TYR A 799 23.99 -18.99 -1.50
C TYR A 799 25.28 -19.79 -1.28
N ASP A 800 25.59 -20.76 -2.13
CA ASP A 800 26.83 -21.51 -2.04
C ASP A 800 28.06 -20.62 -2.35
N ALA A 801 27.96 -19.76 -3.36
CA ALA A 801 28.99 -18.75 -3.65
C ALA A 801 29.12 -17.72 -2.52
N TYR A 802 28.00 -17.25 -1.96
CA TYR A 802 27.98 -16.31 -0.84
C TYR A 802 28.68 -16.85 0.40
N LEU A 803 28.56 -18.15 0.66
CA LEU A 803 29.21 -18.84 1.78
C LEU A 803 30.64 -19.25 1.49
N SER A 804 31.14 -19.14 0.25
CA SER A 804 32.45 -19.67 -0.12
C SER A 804 33.29 -18.67 -0.92
N SER A 805 33.09 -18.58 -2.22
CA SER A 805 33.95 -17.84 -3.15
C SER A 805 33.63 -16.34 -3.26
N SER A 806 32.41 -15.95 -2.92
CA SER A 806 31.92 -14.58 -3.08
C SER A 806 31.15 -14.11 -1.83
N PRO A 807 31.80 -13.99 -0.64
CA PRO A 807 31.15 -13.47 0.57
C PRO A 807 30.82 -11.99 0.40
N THR A 808 30.07 -11.40 1.36
CA THR A 808 29.78 -9.97 1.42
C THR A 808 31.04 -9.14 1.21
N THR A 809 30.95 -8.11 0.39
CA THR A 809 32.05 -7.16 0.10
C THR A 809 31.97 -5.92 1.02
N GLU A 810 33.07 -5.14 1.09
CA GLU A 810 33.07 -3.84 1.79
C GLU A 810 32.04 -2.88 1.18
N ASP A 811 31.90 -2.86 -0.15
CA ASP A 811 30.95 -1.96 -0.84
C ASP A 811 29.50 -2.33 -0.53
N GLU A 812 29.14 -3.62 -0.51
CA GLU A 812 27.79 -4.06 -0.14
C GLU A 812 27.46 -3.72 1.33
N LEU A 813 28.41 -3.87 2.24
CA LEU A 813 28.23 -3.47 3.64
C LEU A 813 28.13 -1.95 3.78
N ALA A 814 29.00 -1.20 3.12
CA ALA A 814 28.99 0.26 3.15
C ALA A 814 27.68 0.82 2.59
N LYS A 815 27.21 0.28 1.46
CA LYS A 815 25.91 0.58 0.85
C LYS A 815 24.77 0.25 1.82
N GLY A 816 24.77 -0.92 2.44
CA GLY A 816 23.76 -1.32 3.42
C GLY A 816 23.70 -0.39 4.61
N LYS A 817 24.87 -0.02 5.19
CA LYS A 817 24.95 0.96 6.29
C LYS A 817 24.41 2.32 5.88
N ALA A 818 24.87 2.86 4.75
CA ALA A 818 24.40 4.13 4.22
C ALA A 818 22.88 4.12 4.02
N SER A 819 22.35 3.11 3.31
CA SER A 819 20.93 2.95 3.07
C SER A 819 20.12 2.93 4.38
N LYS A 820 20.51 2.10 5.35
CA LYS A 820 19.75 1.96 6.61
C LYS A 820 19.83 3.20 7.50
N ILE A 821 20.98 3.86 7.58
CA ILE A 821 21.18 5.05 8.44
C ILE A 821 20.50 6.28 7.81
N LEU A 822 20.74 6.53 6.52
CA LEU A 822 20.29 7.76 5.87
C LEU A 822 18.77 7.79 5.62
N ARG A 823 18.11 6.65 5.53
CA ARG A 823 16.65 6.57 5.40
C ARG A 823 15.87 6.75 6.73
N LEU A 824 16.54 6.72 7.91
CA LEU A 824 15.87 6.84 9.21
C LEU A 824 14.98 8.08 9.35
N PRO A 825 15.38 9.29 8.91
CA PRO A 825 14.49 10.45 8.97
C PRO A 825 13.18 10.24 8.19
N GLY A 826 13.25 9.69 6.98
CA GLY A 826 12.08 9.39 6.17
C GLY A 826 11.20 8.26 6.73
N LEU A 827 11.79 7.25 7.38
CA LEU A 827 11.04 6.17 8.01
C LEU A 827 10.12 6.64 9.13
N PHE A 828 10.51 7.73 9.85
CA PHE A 828 9.74 8.28 10.98
C PHE A 828 9.10 9.64 10.66
N GLU A 829 8.75 9.86 9.39
CA GLU A 829 8.12 11.10 8.94
C GLU A 829 6.71 11.29 9.51
N THR A 830 5.87 10.25 9.50
CA THR A 830 4.46 10.32 9.93
C THR A 830 4.26 9.97 11.40
N LEU A 831 3.14 10.40 12.00
CA LEU A 831 2.75 10.00 13.36
C LEU A 831 2.51 8.48 13.45
N GLY A 832 1.92 7.88 12.42
CA GLY A 832 1.70 6.44 12.35
C GLY A 832 3.01 5.64 12.39
N SER A 833 4.07 6.12 11.70
CA SER A 833 5.39 5.47 11.76
C SER A 833 6.11 5.71 13.08
N LEU A 834 5.93 6.88 13.72
CA LEU A 834 6.41 7.09 15.10
C LEU A 834 5.74 6.10 16.07
N ARG A 835 4.40 6.00 16.03
CA ARG A 835 3.64 5.04 16.83
C ARG A 835 4.12 3.59 16.60
N ALA A 836 4.35 3.21 15.33
CA ALA A 836 4.87 1.88 15.01
C ALA A 836 6.27 1.65 15.61
N GLY A 837 7.15 2.65 15.59
CA GLY A 837 8.45 2.61 16.28
C GLY A 837 8.31 2.39 17.78
N VAL A 838 7.41 3.13 18.43
CA VAL A 838 7.12 2.96 19.87
C VAL A 838 6.55 1.56 20.14
N SER A 839 5.63 1.07 19.31
CA SER A 839 5.08 -0.28 19.44
C SER A 839 6.14 -1.38 19.31
N ASN A 840 7.15 -1.19 18.43
CA ASN A 840 8.28 -2.11 18.29
C ASN A 840 9.13 -2.17 19.57
N ILE A 841 9.40 -1.01 20.20
CA ILE A 841 10.10 -0.95 21.51
C ILE A 841 9.34 -1.82 22.54
N VAL A 842 8.02 -1.63 22.63
CA VAL A 842 7.18 -2.36 23.57
C VAL A 842 7.12 -3.86 23.25
N THR A 843 6.94 -4.23 21.98
CA THR A 843 6.83 -5.63 21.55
C THR A 843 8.08 -6.44 21.92
N TYR A 844 9.26 -5.85 21.75
CA TYR A 844 10.55 -6.55 21.94
C TYR A 844 11.30 -6.15 23.20
N ASP A 845 10.64 -5.45 24.14
CA ASP A 845 11.21 -4.98 25.41
C ASP A 845 12.56 -4.27 25.22
N ARG A 846 12.59 -3.33 24.26
CA ARG A 846 13.79 -2.55 23.92
C ARG A 846 13.92 -1.34 24.84
N ASP A 847 15.14 -0.80 24.96
CA ASP A 847 15.38 0.46 25.66
C ASP A 847 14.55 1.60 25.04
N LEU A 848 14.02 2.51 25.87
CA LEU A 848 13.23 3.67 25.42
C LEU A 848 14.00 4.58 24.45
N ASP A 849 15.33 4.63 24.56
CA ASP A 849 16.19 5.40 23.65
C ASP A 849 16.68 4.60 22.43
N TYR A 850 16.22 3.35 22.26
CA TYR A 850 16.65 2.44 21.20
C TYR A 850 16.60 3.07 19.80
N LEU A 851 15.53 3.81 19.47
CA LEU A 851 15.38 4.40 18.12
C LEU A 851 16.41 5.52 17.87
N ASN A 852 16.84 6.25 18.89
CA ASN A 852 17.94 7.21 18.77
C ASN A 852 19.32 6.55 18.67
N GLN A 853 19.45 5.30 19.13
CA GLN A 853 20.68 4.51 19.03
C GLN A 853 20.82 3.84 17.66
N LEU A 854 19.74 3.75 16.85
CA LEU A 854 19.76 3.06 15.55
C LEU A 854 20.91 3.45 14.62
N PRO A 855 21.26 4.76 14.44
CA PRO A 855 22.39 5.12 13.60
C PRO A 855 23.71 4.47 14.05
N ALA A 856 23.96 4.44 15.36
CA ALA A 856 25.15 3.81 15.93
C ALA A 856 25.10 2.28 15.84
N LEU A 857 23.92 1.68 16.10
CA LEU A 857 23.71 0.24 16.01
C LEU A 857 23.86 -0.28 14.57
N TYR A 858 23.35 0.47 13.58
CA TYR A 858 23.57 0.15 12.16
C TYR A 858 25.02 0.35 11.71
N ASP A 859 25.78 1.26 12.32
CA ASP A 859 27.19 1.48 11.95
C ASP A 859 28.16 0.47 12.59
N GLN A 860 27.75 -0.22 13.67
CA GLN A 860 28.61 -1.16 14.42
C GLN A 860 29.11 -2.38 13.62
N PRO A 861 28.27 -3.13 12.87
CA PRO A 861 28.72 -4.40 12.29
C PRO A 861 29.90 -4.22 11.34
N SER A 862 30.95 -5.00 11.54
CA SER A 862 32.09 -5.08 10.63
C SER A 862 31.84 -6.08 9.50
N LEU A 863 32.63 -6.04 8.44
CA LEU A 863 32.57 -7.01 7.37
C LEU A 863 32.79 -8.46 7.88
N GLU A 864 33.69 -8.62 8.85
CA GLU A 864 33.97 -9.93 9.46
C GLU A 864 32.76 -10.43 10.27
N ASP A 865 32.09 -9.54 11.01
CA ASP A 865 30.84 -9.89 11.70
C ASP A 865 29.77 -10.42 10.72
N VAL A 866 29.59 -9.78 9.57
CA VAL A 866 28.61 -10.19 8.57
C VAL A 866 28.95 -11.54 7.96
N LYS A 867 30.24 -11.77 7.65
CA LYS A 867 30.73 -13.06 7.14
C LYS A 867 30.58 -14.18 8.20
N GLU A 868 30.88 -13.88 9.45
CA GLU A 868 30.69 -14.82 10.56
C GLU A 868 29.20 -15.21 10.69
N MET A 869 28.28 -14.22 10.63
CA MET A 869 26.85 -14.51 10.68
C MET A 869 26.38 -15.35 9.50
N ALA A 870 26.89 -15.09 8.30
CA ALA A 870 26.58 -15.92 7.13
C ALA A 870 27.01 -17.38 7.35
N GLN A 871 28.25 -17.61 7.80
CA GLN A 871 28.75 -18.94 8.09
C GLN A 871 28.03 -19.63 9.26
N LYS A 872 27.63 -18.86 10.28
CA LYS A 872 26.95 -19.36 11.47
C LYS A 872 25.51 -19.75 11.18
N TYR A 873 24.77 -18.91 10.46
CA TYR A 873 23.32 -19.00 10.37
C TYR A 873 22.80 -19.50 9.03
N ILE A 874 23.42 -19.21 7.89
CA ILE A 874 22.91 -19.68 6.59
C ILE A 874 23.34 -21.15 6.38
N LYS A 875 22.33 -22.04 6.32
CA LYS A 875 22.53 -23.50 6.19
C LYS A 875 21.72 -24.04 5.00
N PRO A 876 22.08 -23.76 3.74
CA PRO A 876 21.30 -24.15 2.57
C PRO A 876 20.99 -25.64 2.47
N ASN A 877 21.89 -26.50 3.04
CA ASN A 877 21.72 -27.94 3.07
C ASN A 877 20.69 -28.45 4.11
N GLN A 878 20.16 -27.52 4.93
CA GLN A 878 19.14 -27.75 5.96
C GLN A 878 17.86 -26.96 5.72
N TRP A 879 17.69 -26.37 4.52
CA TRP A 879 16.53 -25.58 4.18
C TRP A 879 15.30 -26.44 3.91
N THR A 880 14.15 -25.88 4.25
CA THR A 880 12.84 -26.35 3.81
C THR A 880 12.46 -25.59 2.56
N TRP A 881 12.17 -26.32 1.48
CA TRP A 881 11.72 -25.80 0.20
C TRP A 881 10.24 -26.14 0.01
N LEU A 882 9.45 -25.18 -0.41
CA LEU A 882 8.06 -25.36 -0.79
C LEU A 882 7.86 -24.71 -2.15
N ILE A 883 7.45 -25.48 -3.15
CA ILE A 883 7.21 -25.00 -4.50
C ILE A 883 5.74 -25.26 -4.84
N VAL A 884 5.01 -24.21 -5.20
CA VAL A 884 3.63 -24.27 -5.64
C VAL A 884 3.59 -23.95 -7.14
N GLY A 885 3.13 -24.88 -7.97
CA GLY A 885 3.14 -24.71 -9.42
C GLY A 885 2.46 -25.86 -10.16
N ASP A 886 2.52 -25.84 -11.48
CA ASP A 886 1.97 -26.86 -12.36
C ASP A 886 2.88 -28.11 -12.35
N LEU A 887 2.54 -29.10 -11.52
CA LEU A 887 3.39 -30.28 -11.32
C LEU A 887 3.59 -31.11 -12.59
N GLU A 888 2.66 -31.08 -13.56
CA GLU A 888 2.88 -31.74 -14.85
C GLU A 888 4.11 -31.22 -15.59
N LYS A 889 4.52 -29.96 -15.31
CA LYS A 889 5.66 -29.31 -15.95
C LYS A 889 6.90 -29.27 -15.06
N ILE A 890 6.74 -29.09 -13.74
CA ILE A 890 7.87 -28.77 -12.85
C ILE A 890 8.36 -29.94 -12.00
N GLU A 891 7.56 -30.99 -11.76
CA GLU A 891 7.91 -32.07 -10.84
C GLU A 891 9.17 -32.84 -11.29
N GLU A 892 9.18 -33.33 -12.54
CA GLU A 892 10.30 -34.11 -13.08
C GLU A 892 11.61 -33.28 -13.12
N PRO A 893 11.63 -32.03 -13.65
CA PRO A 893 12.80 -31.16 -13.58
C PRO A 893 13.31 -30.92 -12.14
N ILE A 894 12.42 -30.70 -11.16
CA ILE A 894 12.83 -30.51 -9.76
C ILE A 894 13.44 -31.79 -9.17
N ARG A 895 12.85 -32.95 -9.41
CA ARG A 895 13.37 -34.22 -8.94
C ARG A 895 14.77 -34.51 -9.50
N ASN A 896 15.02 -34.12 -10.76
CA ASN A 896 16.33 -34.30 -11.41
C ASN A 896 17.44 -33.42 -10.81
N LEU A 897 17.09 -32.33 -10.09
CA LEU A 897 18.06 -31.51 -9.35
C LEU A 897 18.71 -32.28 -8.17
N ASN A 898 18.10 -33.35 -7.72
CA ASN A 898 18.55 -34.10 -6.53
C ASN A 898 18.76 -33.20 -5.29
N LEU A 899 17.91 -32.19 -5.17
CA LEU A 899 18.00 -31.17 -4.13
C LEU A 899 17.80 -31.76 -2.71
N GLY A 900 16.95 -32.76 -2.62
CA GLY A 900 16.55 -33.46 -1.39
C GLY A 900 15.42 -34.45 -1.66
N GLU A 901 14.87 -35.04 -0.62
CA GLU A 901 13.66 -35.86 -0.71
C GLU A 901 12.47 -35.00 -1.08
N VAL A 902 11.76 -35.35 -2.14
CA VAL A 902 10.61 -34.59 -2.68
C VAL A 902 9.31 -35.24 -2.24
N GLU A 903 8.52 -34.53 -1.46
CA GLU A 903 7.18 -34.88 -0.99
C GLU A 903 6.14 -34.00 -1.67
N ILE A 904 5.02 -34.59 -2.14
CA ILE A 904 3.88 -33.85 -2.67
C ILE A 904 2.86 -33.69 -1.55
N LEU A 905 2.48 -32.45 -1.30
CA LEU A 905 1.42 -32.11 -0.35
C LEU A 905 0.08 -31.93 -1.10
N ASP A 906 -1.04 -32.33 -0.45
CA ASP A 906 -2.41 -32.20 -0.96
C ASP A 906 -2.92 -30.75 -0.95
#